data_eb3ed4ddcd5dc7c58b0a86c74a1e99b9
#
_entry.id   eb3ed4ddcd5dc7c58b0a86c74a1e99b9
#
_cell.length_a   1.000
_cell.length_b   1.000
_cell.length_c   1.000
_cell.angle_alpha   90.00
_cell.angle_beta   90.00
_cell.angle_gamma   90.00
#
_symmetry.space_group_name_H-M   'P 1'
#
loop_
_entity.id
_entity.type
_entity.pdbx_description
1 polymer ?
#
loop_
_entity_poly.entity_id
_entity_poly.type
_entity_poly.pdbx_seq_one_letter_code
_entity_poly.pdbx_strand_id
1 'polypeptide(L)'
;APIYNVGEVKDNQAFVIEADDESCPVDLKLEYMFGKPPKTVLTDISEKSNFDDLYFEDSKFNEYLTDVLRLEAVACKDWLTNKVDRSVTGKVAMQQCTGPIQLPLNNLGIMALDYQGKKGIATAIGHSPVNALINAEAGSRIAIAESLTNLVWAPIKGKLSAVSLSANWMWPAKNKGENARLYRAVEAVSKFAIELGINIPTGKDSLSMTQKYPDGNVVYAPGTVIISAVGEVADINNAISPRIQTKLGSKLVYIDFSSHSLELGGSSLGQVINRLGKKTPDVSDAKYFANAFNTLQKLITDGEILAGHDISSGGLVTTLLEMNFSNTEFGMSIDISDFNEDLITVMFNENPAVVVQVNDTTKLEKELKAKGINFKIIGSVIEPRMISITKDSKNIKLDVDRLRDIWFESSYILDQKQSGPQYAHCRYKNYRRQELSFDFPSHFSGKAKDFGINLSRRERSGIKAAIIREKGVNGDREMAYAMHLAGFDVKDVHMTDLINGREDLSDISFIVFVGGFSNSDVLGSAKGWAGAFLYNEKAKKALDSFYARNDTLSLGVCNGCQLMTELGLIYPEHPEKPKMLHNDSHKFESGFVNLDINENKSVMLANLSGSRLATWIAHGEGKFSFPYFHDQYNIVMKYSYDVYPGNPNGSDWSTAAICSNDGRHLAMMPHLERAFFPWQWPYYPEDRKDDEVSPWIEAFVNAKKWV
;
A
#
# COMPACT_ATOMS: atom_id res chain seq x y z
N ALA A 1 9.82 -33.66 8.93
CA ALA A 1 10.42 -33.74 7.61
C ALA A 1 11.71 -34.56 7.69
N PRO A 2 12.06 -35.43 6.74
CA PRO A 2 13.32 -36.14 6.74
C PRO A 2 14.50 -35.17 6.63
N ILE A 3 15.55 -35.43 7.37
CA ILE A 3 16.78 -34.65 7.37
C ILE A 3 17.90 -35.58 6.93
N TYR A 4 18.70 -35.13 5.99
CA TYR A 4 19.83 -35.89 5.46
C TYR A 4 21.13 -35.12 5.73
N ASN A 5 22.14 -35.79 6.31
CA ASN A 5 23.49 -35.26 6.31
C ASN A 5 24.13 -35.63 4.96
N VAL A 6 24.45 -34.61 4.17
CA VAL A 6 24.95 -34.81 2.78
C VAL A 6 26.43 -34.45 2.64
N GLY A 7 27.13 -34.12 3.73
CA GLY A 7 28.57 -33.83 3.64
C GLY A 7 29.15 -33.12 4.86
N GLU A 8 30.46 -32.83 4.75
CA GLU A 8 31.24 -32.16 5.76
C GLU A 8 31.99 -30.95 5.18
N VAL A 9 32.16 -29.91 5.98
CA VAL A 9 33.01 -28.77 5.62
C VAL A 9 34.47 -29.12 5.92
N LYS A 10 35.34 -29.03 4.91
CA LYS A 10 36.78 -29.32 5.01
C LYS A 10 37.58 -28.05 4.70
N ASP A 11 38.85 -28.01 5.11
CA ASP A 11 39.76 -26.89 4.92
C ASP A 11 40.61 -26.98 3.63
N ASN A 12 40.33 -27.97 2.76
CA ASN A 12 41.08 -28.26 1.54
C ASN A 12 40.76 -27.31 0.37
N GLN A 13 39.91 -26.31 0.55
CA GLN A 13 39.49 -25.36 -0.48
C GLN A 13 38.96 -26.01 -1.76
N ALA A 14 38.28 -27.17 -1.63
CA ALA A 14 37.67 -27.90 -2.72
C ALA A 14 36.18 -28.19 -2.46
N PHE A 15 35.40 -28.22 -3.53
CA PHE A 15 34.04 -28.74 -3.55
C PHE A 15 34.04 -30.09 -4.22
N VAL A 16 33.76 -31.15 -3.46
CA VAL A 16 33.80 -32.50 -3.90
C VAL A 16 32.44 -33.16 -3.65
N ILE A 17 31.92 -33.85 -4.69
CA ILE A 17 30.74 -34.71 -4.55
C ILE A 17 31.21 -36.15 -4.82
N GLU A 18 31.05 -37.03 -3.85
CA GLU A 18 31.27 -38.46 -3.95
C GLU A 18 29.92 -39.15 -4.07
N ALA A 19 29.72 -39.98 -5.06
CA ALA A 19 28.52 -40.78 -5.24
C ALA A 19 28.66 -42.16 -4.58
N ASP A 20 27.53 -42.86 -4.39
CA ASP A 20 27.48 -44.18 -3.76
C ASP A 20 28.28 -45.28 -4.51
N ASP A 21 28.58 -45.08 -5.78
CA ASP A 21 29.36 -45.95 -6.63
C ASP A 21 30.86 -45.62 -6.62
N GLU A 22 31.32 -44.84 -5.65
CA GLU A 22 32.70 -44.35 -5.49
C GLU A 22 33.15 -43.38 -6.62
N SER A 23 32.27 -43.05 -7.54
CA SER A 23 32.58 -42.02 -8.55
C SER A 23 32.59 -40.61 -7.91
N CYS A 24 33.40 -39.72 -8.48
CA CYS A 24 33.54 -38.35 -8.03
C CYS A 24 33.06 -37.40 -9.17
N PRO A 25 31.74 -37.22 -9.32
CA PRO A 25 31.20 -36.40 -10.40
C PRO A 25 31.60 -34.93 -10.32
N VAL A 26 32.00 -34.45 -9.15
CA VAL A 26 32.53 -33.09 -8.96
C VAL A 26 33.75 -33.15 -8.04
N ASP A 27 34.88 -32.69 -8.54
CA ASP A 27 36.10 -32.44 -7.77
C ASP A 27 36.71 -31.14 -8.30
N LEU A 28 36.34 -30.01 -7.67
CA LEU A 28 36.71 -28.69 -8.13
C LEU A 28 37.32 -27.89 -6.98
N LYS A 29 38.46 -27.28 -7.22
CA LYS A 29 39.00 -26.26 -6.32
C LYS A 29 38.11 -25.04 -6.32
N LEU A 30 37.85 -24.49 -5.12
CA LEU A 30 37.02 -23.29 -4.96
C LEU A 30 37.55 -22.09 -5.75
N GLU A 31 38.87 -22.01 -5.99
CA GLU A 31 39.47 -20.97 -6.83
C GLU A 31 38.98 -21.00 -8.28
N TYR A 32 38.61 -22.20 -8.82
CA TYR A 32 38.05 -22.30 -10.16
C TYR A 32 36.55 -21.94 -10.21
N MET A 33 35.86 -22.16 -9.11
CA MET A 33 34.45 -21.80 -8.99
C MET A 33 34.25 -20.30 -8.68
N PHE A 34 35.07 -19.77 -7.78
CA PHE A 34 34.96 -18.42 -7.25
C PHE A 34 36.18 -17.54 -7.57
N GLY A 35 37.01 -17.97 -8.51
CA GLY A 35 38.19 -17.23 -8.94
C GLY A 35 37.85 -15.79 -9.33
N LYS A 36 38.80 -14.88 -9.13
CA LYS A 36 38.58 -13.49 -9.48
C LYS A 36 38.40 -13.36 -10.99
N PRO A 37 37.31 -12.79 -11.46
CA PRO A 37 37.17 -12.48 -12.88
C PRO A 37 38.29 -11.53 -13.32
N PRO A 38 38.69 -11.52 -14.60
CA PRO A 38 39.65 -10.55 -15.11
C PRO A 38 39.23 -9.14 -14.76
N LYS A 39 40.18 -8.32 -14.30
CA LYS A 39 39.92 -6.91 -14.02
C LYS A 39 39.45 -6.22 -15.31
N THR A 40 38.22 -5.72 -15.32
CA THR A 40 37.75 -4.84 -16.36
C THR A 40 38.23 -3.43 -16.05
N VAL A 41 39.01 -2.83 -16.93
CA VAL A 41 39.43 -1.44 -16.82
C VAL A 41 38.55 -0.62 -17.77
N LEU A 42 37.73 0.25 -17.21
CA LEU A 42 36.91 1.18 -17.98
C LEU A 42 37.63 2.53 -18.03
N THR A 43 37.93 3.00 -19.24
CA THR A 43 38.54 4.32 -19.46
C THR A 43 37.47 5.22 -20.05
N ASP A 44 37.24 6.37 -19.42
CA ASP A 44 36.24 7.33 -19.88
C ASP A 44 36.71 8.77 -19.57
N ILE A 45 36.02 9.73 -20.11
CA ILE A 45 36.32 11.16 -19.92
C ILE A 45 35.17 11.83 -19.17
N SER A 46 35.57 12.80 -18.31
CA SER A 46 34.57 13.65 -17.65
C SER A 46 34.14 14.75 -18.62
N GLU A 47 32.85 14.73 -18.97
CA GLU A 47 32.21 15.81 -19.70
C GLU A 47 31.47 16.74 -18.72
N LYS A 48 31.58 18.05 -18.93
CA LYS A 48 30.81 19.04 -18.16
C LYS A 48 29.55 19.36 -18.92
N SER A 49 28.40 19.06 -18.32
CA SER A 49 27.09 19.56 -18.79
C SER A 49 27.04 21.07 -18.52
N ASN A 50 26.64 21.84 -19.50
CA ASN A 50 26.48 23.28 -19.37
C ASN A 50 25.01 23.61 -19.71
N PHE A 51 24.22 23.87 -18.69
CA PHE A 51 22.81 24.24 -18.82
C PHE A 51 22.64 25.72 -18.45
N ASP A 52 21.67 26.37 -19.08
CA ASP A 52 21.31 27.75 -18.77
C ASP A 52 20.52 27.84 -17.47
N ASP A 53 20.54 28.99 -16.82
CA ASP A 53 19.70 29.26 -15.68
C ASP A 53 18.20 29.21 -16.07
N LEU A 54 17.35 28.85 -15.11
CA LEU A 54 15.90 28.87 -15.34
C LEU A 54 15.40 30.32 -15.35
N TYR A 55 14.52 30.60 -16.31
CA TYR A 55 13.79 31.86 -16.38
C TYR A 55 12.30 31.60 -16.23
N PHE A 56 11.65 32.27 -15.27
CA PHE A 56 10.24 32.12 -14.96
C PHE A 56 9.63 33.47 -14.56
N GLU A 57 8.30 33.54 -14.58
CA GLU A 57 7.52 34.74 -14.26
C GLU A 57 6.49 34.43 -13.18
N ASP A 58 6.44 35.23 -12.11
CA ASP A 58 5.47 35.07 -11.03
C ASP A 58 4.00 35.09 -11.51
N SER A 59 3.73 35.88 -12.56
CA SER A 59 2.41 35.97 -13.18
C SER A 59 1.87 34.66 -13.72
N LYS A 60 2.76 33.71 -14.03
CA LYS A 60 2.44 32.38 -14.59
C LYS A 60 2.33 31.28 -13.53
N PHE A 61 2.29 31.63 -12.25
CA PHE A 61 2.21 30.64 -11.16
C PHE A 61 1.13 29.57 -11.39
N ASN A 62 -0.09 29.97 -11.73
CA ASN A 62 -1.21 29.05 -11.93
C ASN A 62 -1.04 28.18 -13.18
N GLU A 63 -0.41 28.68 -14.24
CA GLU A 63 -0.06 27.92 -15.44
C GLU A 63 0.96 26.84 -15.09
N TYR A 64 2.06 27.23 -14.47
CA TYR A 64 3.11 26.29 -14.01
C TYR A 64 2.54 25.22 -13.08
N LEU A 65 1.71 25.61 -12.09
CA LEU A 65 1.09 24.65 -11.18
C LEU A 65 0.22 23.64 -11.92
N THR A 66 -0.61 24.11 -12.86
CA THR A 66 -1.48 23.23 -13.66
C THR A 66 -0.67 22.21 -14.46
N ASP A 67 0.42 22.65 -15.07
CA ASP A 67 1.27 21.80 -15.90
C ASP A 67 2.11 20.83 -15.05
N VAL A 68 2.63 21.28 -13.89
CA VAL A 68 3.33 20.43 -12.92
C VAL A 68 2.42 19.32 -12.40
N LEU A 69 1.18 19.62 -12.03
CA LEU A 69 0.22 18.62 -11.56
C LEU A 69 -0.13 17.55 -12.62
N ARG A 70 0.04 17.86 -13.90
CA ARG A 70 -0.19 16.93 -15.02
C ARG A 70 1.03 16.08 -15.39
N LEU A 71 2.23 16.42 -14.91
CA LEU A 71 3.41 15.60 -15.15
C LEU A 71 3.19 14.19 -14.60
N GLU A 72 3.57 13.19 -15.38
CA GLU A 72 3.42 11.79 -14.96
C GLU A 72 4.12 11.52 -13.63
N ALA A 73 5.28 12.12 -13.37
CA ALA A 73 6.01 11.98 -12.10
C ALA A 73 5.23 12.54 -10.89
N VAL A 74 4.43 13.60 -11.07
CA VAL A 74 3.67 14.29 -10.01
C VAL A 74 2.23 13.78 -9.90
N ALA A 75 1.58 13.56 -11.05
CA ALA A 75 0.16 13.23 -11.13
C ALA A 75 -0.22 11.94 -10.39
N CYS A 76 -1.50 11.82 -10.08
CA CYS A 76 -2.09 10.66 -9.40
C CYS A 76 -1.71 9.32 -10.03
N LYS A 77 -1.43 8.33 -9.19
CA LYS A 77 -1.09 6.95 -9.60
C LYS A 77 -2.26 5.98 -9.40
N ASP A 78 -3.49 6.47 -9.31
CA ASP A 78 -4.68 5.66 -9.09
C ASP A 78 -4.82 4.52 -10.13
N TRP A 79 -4.48 4.78 -11.39
CA TRP A 79 -4.49 3.79 -12.47
C TRP A 79 -3.61 2.54 -12.21
N LEU A 80 -2.63 2.65 -11.30
CA LEU A 80 -1.78 1.53 -10.86
C LEU A 80 -2.32 0.85 -9.60
N THR A 81 -2.83 1.63 -8.64
CA THR A 81 -3.04 1.16 -7.26
C THR A 81 -4.24 0.23 -7.10
N ASN A 82 -5.27 0.33 -7.96
CA ASN A 82 -6.49 -0.46 -7.85
C ASN A 82 -6.49 -1.73 -8.71
N LYS A 83 -5.34 -2.14 -9.23
CA LYS A 83 -5.16 -3.31 -10.10
C LYS A 83 -4.34 -4.42 -9.46
N VAL A 84 -3.94 -4.25 -8.19
CA VAL A 84 -3.18 -5.22 -7.41
C VAL A 84 -3.79 -5.40 -6.04
N ASP A 85 -3.71 -6.58 -5.45
CA ASP A 85 -4.19 -6.82 -4.09
C ASP A 85 -3.31 -6.06 -3.09
N ARG A 86 -3.91 -5.09 -2.39
CA ARG A 86 -3.27 -4.21 -1.42
C ARG A 86 -3.44 -4.66 0.03
N SER A 87 -4.13 -5.76 0.26
CA SER A 87 -4.50 -6.23 1.60
C SER A 87 -4.11 -7.69 1.86
N VAL A 88 -3.36 -8.32 0.95
CA VAL A 88 -2.96 -9.72 1.04
C VAL A 88 -2.31 -10.02 2.39
N THR A 89 -2.62 -11.20 2.96
CA THR A 89 -2.24 -11.65 4.31
C THR A 89 -2.94 -10.96 5.49
N GLY A 90 -3.75 -9.92 5.27
CA GLY A 90 -4.36 -9.15 6.37
C GLY A 90 -3.36 -8.49 7.32
N LYS A 91 -2.09 -8.33 6.89
CA LYS A 91 -1.02 -7.70 7.69
C LYS A 91 -0.57 -6.35 7.16
N VAL A 92 -1.24 -5.82 6.16
CA VAL A 92 -0.94 -4.52 5.60
C VAL A 92 -1.48 -3.43 6.53
N ALA A 93 -0.58 -2.76 7.25
CA ALA A 93 -0.92 -1.67 8.16
C ALA A 93 -0.97 -0.30 7.46
N MET A 94 -0.14 -0.11 6.43
CA MET A 94 -0.18 1.07 5.57
C MET A 94 0.13 0.66 4.14
N GLN A 95 -0.68 1.13 3.22
CA GLN A 95 -0.53 0.94 1.77
C GLN A 95 -0.69 2.30 1.06
N GLN A 96 -0.73 2.35 -0.26
CA GLN A 96 -0.65 3.58 -1.04
C GLN A 96 -1.76 4.60 -0.76
N CYS A 97 -3.01 4.14 -0.52
CA CYS A 97 -4.16 5.03 -0.43
C CYS A 97 -4.46 5.46 1.01
N THR A 98 -4.96 6.68 1.16
CA THR A 98 -5.36 7.27 2.44
C THR A 98 -6.60 8.15 2.29
N GLY A 99 -7.24 8.45 3.43
CA GLY A 99 -8.38 9.36 3.55
C GLY A 99 -9.71 8.81 3.05
N PRO A 100 -10.80 9.57 3.23
CA PRO A 100 -12.14 9.10 2.89
C PRO A 100 -12.33 8.80 1.41
N ILE A 101 -11.64 9.48 0.50
CA ILE A 101 -11.73 9.22 -0.94
C ILE A 101 -10.62 8.34 -1.51
N GLN A 102 -9.81 7.75 -0.62
CA GLN A 102 -8.83 6.71 -0.95
C GLN A 102 -7.89 7.05 -2.11
N LEU A 103 -7.15 8.17 -1.97
CA LEU A 103 -6.14 8.58 -2.94
C LEU A 103 -4.74 8.04 -2.59
N PRO A 104 -3.92 7.70 -3.60
CA PRO A 104 -2.59 7.12 -3.41
C PRO A 104 -1.55 8.19 -3.04
N LEU A 105 -1.52 8.58 -1.76
CA LEU A 105 -0.73 9.68 -1.22
C LEU A 105 0.24 9.27 -0.10
N ASN A 106 0.14 8.02 0.42
CA ASN A 106 1.06 7.56 1.46
C ASN A 106 2.49 7.43 0.93
N ASN A 107 3.46 7.89 1.72
CA ASN A 107 4.87 7.95 1.39
C ASN A 107 5.57 6.59 1.47
N LEU A 108 5.01 5.64 2.23
CA LEU A 108 5.62 4.36 2.53
C LEU A 108 4.59 3.25 2.66
N GLY A 109 5.05 2.01 2.61
CA GLY A 109 4.28 0.83 2.96
C GLY A 109 4.72 0.24 4.30
N ILE A 110 3.76 -0.24 5.12
CA ILE A 110 4.02 -0.93 6.38
C ILE A 110 3.32 -2.26 6.42
N MET A 111 4.10 -3.32 6.68
CA MET A 111 3.60 -4.66 6.96
C MET A 111 3.76 -4.98 8.45
N ALA A 112 2.69 -5.40 9.12
CA ALA A 112 2.76 -5.94 10.47
C ALA A 112 3.50 -7.28 10.49
N LEU A 113 4.31 -7.56 11.50
CA LEU A 113 5.02 -8.85 11.66
C LEU A 113 4.05 -9.97 12.01
N ASP A 114 3.04 -9.64 12.80
CA ASP A 114 2.01 -10.57 13.28
C ASP A 114 0.64 -9.88 13.34
N TYR A 115 -0.38 -10.59 13.82
CA TYR A 115 -1.72 -10.04 14.02
C TYR A 115 -1.92 -9.33 15.38
N GLN A 116 -0.90 -9.24 16.23
CA GLN A 116 -0.98 -8.41 17.44
C GLN A 116 -1.00 -6.91 17.10
N GLY A 117 -0.56 -6.57 15.87
CA GLY A 117 -0.71 -5.23 15.33
C GLY A 117 0.17 -4.18 16.03
N LYS A 118 1.37 -4.56 16.44
CA LYS A 118 2.30 -3.63 17.09
C LYS A 118 3.57 -3.43 16.28
N LYS A 119 4.32 -4.49 16.02
CA LYS A 119 5.59 -4.42 15.30
C LYS A 119 5.37 -4.58 13.80
N GLY A 120 6.20 -3.91 13.00
CA GLY A 120 6.12 -3.97 11.55
C GLY A 120 7.46 -3.81 10.86
N ILE A 121 7.42 -3.83 9.53
CA ILE A 121 8.50 -3.44 8.64
C ILE A 121 7.96 -2.35 7.73
N ALA A 122 8.65 -1.22 7.68
CA ALA A 122 8.37 -0.13 6.75
C ALA A 122 9.32 -0.19 5.56
N THR A 123 8.80 0.15 4.38
CA THR A 123 9.58 0.27 3.14
C THR A 123 9.21 1.55 2.41
N ALA A 124 10.21 2.20 1.83
CA ALA A 124 10.04 3.40 1.01
C ALA A 124 11.04 3.42 -0.15
N ILE A 125 10.79 4.27 -1.14
CA ILE A 125 11.62 4.39 -2.34
C ILE A 125 11.99 5.85 -2.52
N GLY A 126 13.20 6.10 -3.09
CA GLY A 126 13.63 7.41 -3.53
C GLY A 126 14.44 7.32 -4.81
N HIS A 127 14.33 8.35 -5.67
CA HIS A 127 15.09 8.48 -6.90
C HIS A 127 15.08 9.93 -7.38
N SER A 128 16.10 10.35 -8.13
CA SER A 128 16.21 11.73 -8.61
C SER A 128 16.87 11.80 -9.99
N PRO A 129 16.19 11.26 -11.05
CA PRO A 129 16.80 11.12 -12.36
C PRO A 129 17.09 12.44 -13.07
N VAL A 130 16.22 13.44 -12.93
CA VAL A 130 16.38 14.72 -13.65
C VAL A 130 17.48 15.57 -13.01
N ASN A 131 17.56 15.59 -11.69
CA ASN A 131 18.67 16.23 -10.97
C ASN A 131 20.01 15.58 -11.32
N ALA A 132 20.04 14.25 -11.49
CA ALA A 132 21.25 13.52 -11.89
C ALA A 132 21.76 13.90 -13.29
N LEU A 133 20.90 14.39 -14.21
CA LEU A 133 21.34 14.93 -15.51
C LEU A 133 22.22 16.18 -15.35
N ILE A 134 21.93 17.02 -14.35
CA ILE A 134 22.69 18.24 -14.06
C ILE A 134 23.93 17.91 -13.25
N ASN A 135 23.76 17.14 -12.17
CA ASN A 135 24.80 16.75 -11.24
C ASN A 135 24.52 15.33 -10.72
N ALA A 136 25.27 14.36 -11.21
CA ALA A 136 25.08 12.94 -10.88
C ALA A 136 25.30 12.66 -9.38
N GLU A 137 26.23 13.35 -8.75
CA GLU A 137 26.56 13.23 -7.32
C GLU A 137 25.41 13.74 -6.45
N ALA A 138 24.89 14.95 -6.76
CA ALA A 138 23.77 15.54 -6.04
C ALA A 138 22.48 14.73 -6.21
N GLY A 139 22.10 14.38 -7.47
CA GLY A 139 20.93 13.57 -7.73
C GLY A 139 20.96 12.20 -7.04
N SER A 140 22.14 11.60 -6.93
CA SER A 140 22.32 10.32 -6.24
C SER A 140 22.21 10.44 -4.71
N ARG A 141 22.68 11.54 -4.10
CA ARG A 141 22.45 11.83 -2.67
C ARG A 141 20.96 12.13 -2.41
N ILE A 142 20.32 12.89 -3.29
CA ILE A 142 18.87 13.17 -3.18
C ILE A 142 18.06 11.87 -3.23
N ALA A 143 18.45 10.89 -4.05
CA ALA A 143 17.77 9.59 -4.09
C ALA A 143 17.77 8.87 -2.72
N ILE A 144 18.88 8.94 -1.96
CA ILE A 144 18.93 8.47 -0.58
C ILE A 144 18.04 9.34 0.31
N ALA A 145 18.17 10.66 0.22
CA ALA A 145 17.39 11.59 1.05
C ALA A 145 15.88 11.39 0.87
N GLU A 146 15.40 11.26 -0.38
CA GLU A 146 14.00 11.02 -0.69
C GLU A 146 13.49 9.69 -0.12
N SER A 147 14.28 8.61 -0.26
CA SER A 147 13.91 7.34 0.34
C SER A 147 13.75 7.42 1.86
N LEU A 148 14.57 8.25 2.52
CA LEU A 148 14.55 8.45 3.96
C LEU A 148 13.46 9.45 4.40
N THR A 149 13.20 10.53 3.66
CA THR A 149 12.09 11.45 3.95
C THR A 149 10.72 10.79 3.70
N ASN A 150 10.66 9.81 2.80
CA ASN A 150 9.50 8.93 2.66
C ASN A 150 9.37 7.91 3.80
N LEU A 151 10.49 7.36 4.32
CA LEU A 151 10.48 6.36 5.39
C LEU A 151 10.21 6.96 6.77
N VAL A 152 10.55 8.22 7.01
CA VAL A 152 10.56 8.87 8.33
C VAL A 152 9.22 8.85 9.05
N TRP A 153 8.11 8.66 8.34
CA TRP A 153 6.74 8.66 8.88
C TRP A 153 6.36 7.39 9.64
N ALA A 154 7.18 6.34 9.60
CA ALA A 154 7.06 5.19 10.48
C ALA A 154 8.01 5.34 11.68
N PRO A 155 7.59 5.02 12.93
CA PRO A 155 8.47 5.06 14.10
C PRO A 155 9.49 3.91 14.03
N ILE A 156 10.66 4.17 13.42
CA ILE A 156 11.71 3.19 13.20
C ILE A 156 12.44 2.86 14.51
N LYS A 157 12.47 1.59 14.86
CA LYS A 157 13.22 1.09 16.01
C LYS A 157 14.73 1.25 15.77
N GLY A 158 15.39 2.02 16.64
CA GLY A 158 16.80 2.40 16.46
C GLY A 158 17.03 3.62 15.55
N LYS A 159 15.95 4.22 15.02
CA LYS A 159 15.98 5.43 14.18
C LYS A 159 16.86 5.24 12.93
N LEU A 160 17.53 6.31 12.46
CA LEU A 160 18.28 6.28 11.20
C LEU A 160 19.34 5.16 11.15
N SER A 161 20.08 4.93 12.22
CA SER A 161 21.16 3.92 12.23
C SER A 161 20.68 2.47 12.06
N ALA A 162 19.38 2.22 12.20
CA ALA A 162 18.78 0.90 12.00
C ALA A 162 18.11 0.74 10.61
N VAL A 163 18.23 1.76 9.76
CA VAL A 163 17.74 1.68 8.37
C VAL A 163 18.76 0.96 7.50
N SER A 164 18.28 0.12 6.60
CA SER A 164 19.07 -0.56 5.58
C SER A 164 18.57 -0.19 4.19
N LEU A 165 19.50 -0.02 3.25
CA LEU A 165 19.20 0.42 1.90
C LEU A 165 19.54 -0.67 0.87
N SER A 166 18.82 -0.64 -0.26
CA SER A 166 19.19 -1.34 -1.50
C SER A 166 19.34 -0.33 -2.62
N ALA A 167 20.42 -0.40 -3.39
CA ALA A 167 20.73 0.54 -4.47
C ALA A 167 20.62 -0.13 -5.84
N ASN A 168 19.65 0.27 -6.66
CA ASN A 168 19.49 -0.21 -8.02
C ASN A 168 19.94 0.86 -9.02
N TRP A 169 21.04 0.59 -9.70
CA TRP A 169 21.61 1.49 -10.68
C TRP A 169 21.04 1.24 -12.06
N MET A 170 20.53 2.28 -12.69
CA MET A 170 20.00 2.28 -14.05
C MET A 170 20.74 3.31 -14.88
N TRP A 171 21.72 2.87 -15.66
CA TRP A 171 22.70 3.78 -16.26
C TRP A 171 23.02 3.40 -17.72
N PRO A 172 23.10 4.38 -18.66
CA PRO A 172 23.52 4.12 -20.03
C PRO A 172 25.06 4.13 -20.15
N ALA A 173 25.75 3.36 -19.31
CA ALA A 173 27.19 3.44 -19.06
C ALA A 173 28.08 3.20 -20.28
N LYS A 174 27.55 2.58 -21.36
CA LYS A 174 28.29 2.34 -22.62
C LYS A 174 28.49 3.60 -23.46
N ASN A 175 27.87 4.72 -23.08
CA ASN A 175 27.98 5.97 -23.79
C ASN A 175 29.14 6.81 -23.23
N LYS A 176 29.72 7.67 -24.06
CA LYS A 176 30.84 8.52 -23.72
C LYS A 176 30.50 9.44 -22.54
N GLY A 177 31.38 9.49 -21.54
CA GLY A 177 31.20 10.28 -20.31
C GLY A 177 30.38 9.62 -19.23
N GLU A 178 29.58 8.58 -19.56
CA GLU A 178 28.62 8.00 -18.65
C GLU A 178 29.23 7.08 -17.59
N ASN A 179 30.35 6.38 -17.88
CA ASN A 179 31.12 5.64 -16.87
C ASN A 179 31.72 6.59 -15.82
N ALA A 180 32.25 7.74 -16.25
CA ALA A 180 32.80 8.73 -15.34
C ALA A 180 31.70 9.34 -14.44
N ARG A 181 30.51 9.62 -15.00
CA ARG A 181 29.34 10.06 -14.22
C ARG A 181 28.89 9.01 -13.21
N LEU A 182 28.78 7.74 -13.64
CA LEU A 182 28.40 6.64 -12.77
C LEU A 182 29.38 6.47 -11.60
N TYR A 183 30.69 6.52 -11.88
CA TYR A 183 31.72 6.42 -10.83
C TYR A 183 31.55 7.50 -9.74
N ARG A 184 31.38 8.76 -10.14
CA ARG A 184 31.16 9.87 -9.20
C ARG A 184 29.83 9.71 -8.42
N ALA A 185 28.76 9.25 -9.08
CA ALA A 185 27.49 8.97 -8.45
C ALA A 185 27.60 7.89 -7.35
N VAL A 186 28.29 6.77 -7.67
CA VAL A 186 28.54 5.68 -6.72
C VAL A 186 29.39 6.14 -5.54
N GLU A 187 30.46 6.92 -5.80
CA GLU A 187 31.33 7.49 -4.76
C GLU A 187 30.52 8.40 -3.81
N ALA A 188 29.66 9.28 -4.36
CA ALA A 188 28.82 10.17 -3.58
C ALA A 188 27.80 9.42 -2.70
N VAL A 189 27.13 8.40 -3.25
CA VAL A 189 26.21 7.53 -2.50
C VAL A 189 26.93 6.80 -1.38
N SER A 190 28.08 6.18 -1.69
CA SER A 190 28.86 5.44 -0.71
C SER A 190 29.32 6.33 0.45
N LYS A 191 29.88 7.49 0.14
CA LYS A 191 30.34 8.44 1.13
C LYS A 191 29.20 8.95 2.01
N PHE A 192 28.09 9.35 1.41
CA PHE A 192 26.92 9.86 2.14
C PHE A 192 26.31 8.79 3.06
N ALA A 193 26.16 7.54 2.58
CA ALA A 193 25.66 6.43 3.40
C ALA A 193 26.59 6.12 4.59
N ILE A 194 27.92 6.15 4.39
CA ILE A 194 28.91 5.95 5.46
C ILE A 194 28.79 7.07 6.51
N GLU A 195 28.69 8.32 6.08
CA GLU A 195 28.55 9.47 6.97
C GLU A 195 27.21 9.47 7.73
N LEU A 196 26.12 8.97 7.12
CA LEU A 196 24.84 8.74 7.78
C LEU A 196 24.86 7.56 8.77
N GLY A 197 25.85 6.68 8.69
CA GLY A 197 25.96 5.48 9.50
C GLY A 197 24.97 4.36 9.13
N ILE A 198 24.55 4.30 7.85
CA ILE A 198 23.62 3.31 7.31
C ILE A 198 24.31 2.42 6.27
N ASN A 199 23.80 1.21 6.06
CA ASN A 199 24.39 0.25 5.15
C ASN A 199 23.62 0.12 3.83
N ILE A 200 24.34 -0.29 2.78
CA ILE A 200 23.78 -0.70 1.49
C ILE A 200 24.27 -2.13 1.19
N PRO A 201 23.67 -3.16 1.80
CA PRO A 201 24.18 -4.53 1.69
C PRO A 201 23.86 -5.20 0.35
N THR A 202 22.96 -4.65 -0.43
CA THR A 202 22.48 -5.23 -1.68
C THR A 202 22.14 -4.15 -2.71
N GLY A 203 22.08 -4.58 -3.94
CA GLY A 203 21.72 -3.72 -5.07
C GLY A 203 21.81 -4.49 -6.37
N LYS A 204 21.60 -3.77 -7.48
CA LYS A 204 21.66 -4.32 -8.82
C LYS A 204 22.08 -3.25 -9.83
N ASP A 205 22.81 -3.67 -10.84
CA ASP A 205 23.26 -2.81 -11.94
C ASP A 205 22.54 -3.13 -13.24
N SER A 206 22.01 -2.10 -13.89
CA SER A 206 21.54 -2.12 -15.27
C SER A 206 22.29 -1.07 -16.07
N LEU A 207 23.45 -1.45 -16.63
CA LEU A 207 24.40 -0.51 -17.21
C LEU A 207 24.27 -0.33 -18.74
N SER A 208 23.24 -0.90 -19.36
CA SER A 208 22.95 -0.77 -20.79
C SER A 208 21.58 -0.13 -21.05
N MET A 209 21.19 0.85 -20.23
CA MET A 209 19.86 1.46 -20.27
C MET A 209 19.70 2.40 -21.47
N THR A 210 19.53 1.78 -22.63
CA THR A 210 19.38 2.45 -23.92
C THR A 210 18.29 1.73 -24.72
N GLN A 211 17.26 2.45 -25.14
CA GLN A 211 16.22 1.93 -26.00
C GLN A 211 16.49 2.34 -27.46
N LYS A 212 16.57 1.34 -28.34
CA LYS A 212 16.68 1.54 -29.79
C LYS A 212 15.36 1.20 -30.44
N TYR A 213 14.86 2.11 -31.26
CA TYR A 213 13.60 1.94 -32.01
C TYR A 213 13.87 1.50 -33.45
N PRO A 214 12.88 0.84 -34.11
CA PRO A 214 13.02 0.38 -35.51
C PRO A 214 13.29 1.47 -36.53
N ASP A 215 12.86 2.69 -36.25
CA ASP A 215 13.07 3.91 -37.08
C ASP A 215 14.48 4.51 -36.94
N GLY A 216 15.34 3.89 -36.12
CA GLY A 216 16.70 4.35 -35.87
C GLY A 216 16.84 5.35 -34.72
N ASN A 217 15.73 5.77 -34.10
CA ASN A 217 15.77 6.61 -32.91
C ASN A 217 16.38 5.87 -31.73
N VAL A 218 17.15 6.57 -30.92
CA VAL A 218 17.79 6.04 -29.70
C VAL A 218 17.45 6.94 -28.53
N VAL A 219 16.92 6.34 -27.47
CA VAL A 219 16.63 7.03 -26.20
C VAL A 219 17.54 6.46 -25.11
N TYR A 220 18.28 7.34 -24.46
CA TYR A 220 19.15 7.02 -23.34
C TYR A 220 18.42 7.28 -22.04
N ALA A 221 18.58 6.40 -21.05
CA ALA A 221 18.13 6.70 -19.70
C ALA A 221 18.93 7.88 -19.11
N PRO A 222 18.36 8.68 -18.21
CA PRO A 222 19.05 9.83 -17.61
C PRO A 222 20.26 9.46 -16.76
N GLY A 223 20.42 8.18 -16.40
CA GLY A 223 21.39 7.72 -15.41
C GLY A 223 20.92 8.08 -14.00
N THR A 224 20.47 7.07 -13.26
CA THR A 224 19.93 7.25 -11.90
C THR A 224 20.23 6.05 -11.01
N VAL A 225 20.14 6.26 -9.70
CA VAL A 225 20.01 5.21 -8.70
C VAL A 225 18.61 5.25 -8.11
N ILE A 226 17.99 4.08 -7.97
CA ILE A 226 16.74 3.91 -7.22
C ILE A 226 17.11 3.28 -5.88
N ILE A 227 16.83 3.99 -4.80
CA ILE A 227 17.09 3.56 -3.44
C ILE A 227 15.83 3.03 -2.83
N SER A 228 15.87 1.79 -2.34
CA SER A 228 14.83 1.24 -1.47
C SER A 228 15.33 1.26 -0.03
N ALA A 229 14.57 1.88 0.86
CA ALA A 229 14.86 1.94 2.29
C ALA A 229 13.95 0.99 3.05
N VAL A 230 14.48 0.32 4.09
CA VAL A 230 13.73 -0.57 4.97
C VAL A 230 14.13 -0.38 6.42
N GLY A 231 13.14 -0.45 7.33
CA GLY A 231 13.37 -0.38 8.77
C GLY A 231 12.33 -1.13 9.58
N GLU A 232 12.71 -1.68 10.75
CA GLU A 232 11.79 -2.27 11.73
C GLU A 232 10.97 -1.15 12.38
N VAL A 233 9.63 -1.28 12.36
CA VAL A 233 8.70 -0.35 13.01
C VAL A 233 8.43 -0.80 14.43
N ALA A 234 8.60 0.11 15.38
CA ALA A 234 8.41 -0.16 16.81
C ALA A 234 6.93 -0.32 17.19
N ASP A 235 6.06 0.53 16.59
CA ASP A 235 4.61 0.47 16.74
C ASP A 235 3.92 1.01 15.48
N ILE A 236 3.23 0.13 14.75
CA ILE A 236 2.56 0.46 13.49
C ILE A 236 1.40 1.46 13.67
N ASN A 237 0.81 1.53 14.87
CA ASN A 237 -0.31 2.43 15.16
C ASN A 237 0.13 3.91 15.26
N ASN A 238 1.43 4.17 15.41
CA ASN A 238 2.01 5.49 15.48
C ASN A 238 2.58 5.96 14.13
N ALA A 239 2.28 5.28 13.04
CA ALA A 239 2.66 5.72 11.70
C ALA A 239 1.85 6.96 11.28
N ILE A 240 2.51 7.88 10.59
CA ILE A 240 1.93 9.17 10.18
C ILE A 240 1.50 9.11 8.72
N SER A 241 0.26 9.52 8.45
CA SER A 241 -0.28 9.71 7.11
C SER A 241 -0.07 11.15 6.62
N PRO A 242 0.05 11.40 5.31
CA PRO A 242 0.12 12.75 4.77
C PRO A 242 -1.19 13.54 4.91
N ARG A 243 -2.34 12.86 5.06
CA ARG A 243 -3.64 13.49 5.17
C ARG A 243 -3.73 14.41 6.39
N ILE A 244 -4.00 15.72 6.18
CA ILE A 244 -4.23 16.63 7.30
C ILE A 244 -5.41 16.16 8.15
N GLN A 245 -5.24 16.27 9.47
CA GLN A 245 -6.36 16.10 10.40
C GLN A 245 -7.22 17.37 10.45
N THR A 246 -8.54 17.18 10.60
CA THR A 246 -9.54 18.26 10.61
C THR A 246 -9.54 19.03 11.93
N LYS A 247 -8.37 19.50 12.34
CA LYS A 247 -8.11 20.24 13.59
C LYS A 247 -7.87 21.70 13.28
N LEU A 248 -8.92 22.52 13.45
CA LEU A 248 -8.84 23.97 13.24
C LEU A 248 -7.75 24.61 14.08
N GLY A 249 -6.98 25.51 13.47
CA GLY A 249 -5.91 26.26 14.12
C GLY A 249 -4.63 25.48 14.39
N SER A 250 -4.58 24.17 14.14
CA SER A 250 -3.34 23.40 14.16
C SER A 250 -2.34 23.99 13.17
N LYS A 251 -1.06 23.90 13.49
CA LYS A 251 0.02 24.58 12.77
C LYS A 251 0.65 23.68 11.73
N LEU A 252 1.08 24.29 10.62
CA LEU A 252 1.86 23.67 9.57
C LEU A 252 3.28 24.20 9.65
N VAL A 253 4.24 23.28 9.71
CA VAL A 253 5.65 23.59 9.89
C VAL A 253 6.46 22.95 8.78
N TYR A 254 7.18 23.78 8.03
CA TYR A 254 8.24 23.35 7.10
C TYR A 254 9.49 23.02 7.90
N ILE A 255 10.11 21.86 7.67
CA ILE A 255 11.38 21.44 8.28
C ILE A 255 12.37 21.11 7.17
N ASP A 256 13.47 21.84 7.12
CA ASP A 256 14.55 21.62 6.16
C ASP A 256 15.38 20.39 6.52
N PHE A 257 15.66 19.55 5.53
CA PHE A 257 16.52 18.37 5.63
C PHE A 257 17.81 18.53 4.80
N SER A 258 17.87 19.54 3.93
CA SER A 258 18.97 19.70 2.98
C SER A 258 20.13 20.55 3.49
N SER A 259 19.84 21.58 4.29
CA SER A 259 20.80 22.64 4.69
C SER A 259 21.43 23.36 3.48
N HIS A 260 20.73 23.38 2.34
CA HIS A 260 21.15 24.01 1.10
C HIS A 260 20.22 25.14 0.67
N SER A 261 20.74 26.06 -0.17
CA SER A 261 19.91 27.04 -0.87
C SER A 261 18.83 26.34 -1.71
N LEU A 262 17.66 26.98 -1.81
CA LEU A 262 16.59 26.50 -2.64
C LEU A 262 16.95 26.66 -4.13
N GLU A 263 17.00 25.55 -4.85
CA GLU A 263 17.37 25.51 -6.26
C GLU A 263 16.28 24.84 -7.08
N LEU A 264 16.09 25.30 -8.32
CA LEU A 264 15.02 24.81 -9.21
C LEU A 264 15.52 23.93 -10.37
N GLY A 265 16.84 23.78 -10.53
CA GLY A 265 17.38 22.93 -11.61
C GLY A 265 17.02 21.46 -11.39
N GLY A 266 16.52 20.81 -12.44
CA GLY A 266 16.07 19.43 -12.41
C GLY A 266 14.67 19.23 -11.81
N SER A 267 13.98 20.30 -11.38
CA SER A 267 12.65 20.23 -10.81
C SER A 267 11.56 19.95 -11.85
N SER A 268 10.37 19.61 -11.36
CA SER A 268 9.15 19.49 -12.17
C SER A 268 8.81 20.81 -12.88
N LEU A 269 9.08 21.97 -12.24
CA LEU A 269 8.96 23.27 -12.92
C LEU A 269 9.92 23.37 -14.13
N GLY A 270 11.17 22.97 -13.95
CA GLY A 270 12.13 22.93 -15.06
C GLY A 270 11.65 22.08 -16.23
N GLN A 271 11.04 20.94 -15.94
CA GLN A 271 10.48 20.03 -16.96
C GLN A 271 9.34 20.68 -17.74
N VAL A 272 8.35 21.32 -17.08
CA VAL A 272 7.20 21.93 -17.78
C VAL A 272 7.59 23.15 -18.62
N ILE A 273 8.63 23.89 -18.25
CA ILE A 273 9.17 24.97 -19.08
C ILE A 273 10.23 24.49 -20.08
N ASN A 274 10.45 23.17 -20.17
CA ASN A 274 11.41 22.52 -21.07
C ASN A 274 12.85 23.03 -20.91
N ARG A 275 13.30 23.17 -19.67
CA ARG A 275 14.66 23.59 -19.28
C ARG A 275 15.13 22.74 -18.09
N LEU A 276 16.41 22.34 -18.08
CA LEU A 276 16.98 21.63 -16.96
C LEU A 276 17.42 22.56 -15.81
N GLY A 277 17.92 23.74 -16.15
CA GLY A 277 18.53 24.63 -15.17
C GLY A 277 19.98 24.28 -14.89
N LYS A 278 20.70 25.23 -14.29
CA LYS A 278 22.13 25.13 -14.06
C LYS A 278 22.50 24.53 -12.70
N LYS A 279 21.68 24.79 -11.69
CA LYS A 279 21.90 24.40 -10.31
C LYS A 279 20.76 23.53 -9.83
N THR A 280 21.07 22.38 -9.27
CA THR A 280 20.12 21.42 -8.71
C THR A 280 20.19 21.44 -7.18
N PRO A 281 19.09 21.10 -6.48
CA PRO A 281 19.13 20.78 -5.06
C PRO A 281 20.25 19.78 -4.72
N ASP A 282 20.72 19.82 -3.46
CA ASP A 282 21.70 18.87 -2.93
C ASP A 282 21.44 18.61 -1.44
N VAL A 283 22.07 17.55 -0.92
CA VAL A 283 22.08 17.20 0.51
C VAL A 283 23.46 16.61 0.82
N SER A 284 24.42 17.47 1.17
CA SER A 284 25.80 17.04 1.41
C SER A 284 26.17 16.97 2.89
N ASP A 285 25.43 17.63 3.78
CA ASP A 285 25.63 17.56 5.24
C ASP A 285 24.87 16.38 5.84
N ALA A 286 25.52 15.21 5.86
CA ALA A 286 24.93 13.98 6.42
C ALA A 286 24.59 14.11 7.91
N LYS A 287 25.37 14.89 8.70
CA LYS A 287 25.12 15.09 10.12
C LYS A 287 23.85 15.92 10.37
N TYR A 288 23.69 16.97 9.57
CA TYR A 288 22.49 17.80 9.62
C TYR A 288 21.25 16.97 9.27
N PHE A 289 21.30 16.22 8.16
CA PHE A 289 20.23 15.31 7.73
C PHE A 289 19.88 14.29 8.82
N ALA A 290 20.88 13.62 9.39
CA ALA A 290 20.68 12.63 10.46
C ALA A 290 20.04 13.26 11.71
N ASN A 291 20.41 14.49 12.07
CA ASN A 291 19.81 15.22 13.16
C ASN A 291 18.32 15.53 12.87
N ALA A 292 17.99 15.99 11.67
CA ALA A 292 16.62 16.27 11.24
C ALA A 292 15.76 14.99 11.30
N PHE A 293 16.23 13.91 10.67
CA PHE A 293 15.56 12.61 10.67
C PHE A 293 15.29 12.10 12.10
N ASN A 294 16.32 12.03 12.93
CA ASN A 294 16.22 11.48 14.29
C ASN A 294 15.36 12.36 15.22
N THR A 295 15.32 13.68 14.99
CA THR A 295 14.46 14.60 15.75
C THR A 295 13.01 14.41 15.37
N LEU A 296 12.70 14.28 14.08
CA LEU A 296 11.35 13.98 13.61
C LEU A 296 10.85 12.61 14.11
N GLN A 297 11.71 11.59 14.07
CA GLN A 297 11.41 10.27 14.65
C GLN A 297 11.05 10.34 16.15
N LYS A 298 11.76 11.18 16.90
CA LYS A 298 11.43 11.43 18.31
C LYS A 298 10.05 12.07 18.47
N LEU A 299 9.76 13.12 17.69
CA LEU A 299 8.49 13.84 17.75
C LEU A 299 7.30 12.93 17.35
N ILE A 300 7.47 12.06 16.37
CA ILE A 300 6.48 11.04 15.98
C ILE A 300 6.23 10.06 17.14
N THR A 301 7.29 9.53 17.73
CA THR A 301 7.19 8.59 18.86
C THR A 301 6.55 9.25 20.09
N ASP A 302 6.77 10.54 20.30
CA ASP A 302 6.20 11.32 21.38
C ASP A 302 4.73 11.74 21.12
N GLY A 303 4.16 11.43 19.93
CA GLY A 303 2.77 11.74 19.54
C GLY A 303 2.52 13.22 19.21
N GLU A 304 3.56 13.99 18.87
CA GLU A 304 3.45 15.43 18.58
C GLU A 304 3.01 15.73 17.14
N ILE A 305 3.20 14.77 16.22
CA ILE A 305 2.91 14.93 14.79
C ILE A 305 1.52 14.38 14.47
N LEU A 306 0.65 15.21 13.90
CA LEU A 306 -0.70 14.84 13.51
C LEU A 306 -0.77 14.30 12.08
N ALA A 307 -0.04 14.93 11.17
CA ALA A 307 0.10 14.54 9.77
C ALA A 307 1.46 15.01 9.25
N GLY A 308 1.93 14.44 8.16
CA GLY A 308 3.18 14.89 7.56
C GLY A 308 3.45 14.32 6.19
N HIS A 309 4.11 15.11 5.35
CA HIS A 309 4.46 14.75 3.98
C HIS A 309 5.84 15.27 3.62
N ASP A 310 6.58 14.54 2.79
CA ASP A 310 7.85 15.01 2.25
C ASP A 310 7.64 16.04 1.13
N ILE A 311 8.69 16.80 0.85
CA ILE A 311 8.76 17.66 -0.33
C ILE A 311 9.63 16.95 -1.34
N SER A 312 9.01 16.58 -2.47
CA SER A 312 9.65 15.89 -3.58
C SER A 312 9.17 16.48 -4.92
N SER A 313 8.92 15.66 -5.93
CA SER A 313 8.47 16.11 -7.24
C SER A 313 7.24 17.03 -7.17
N GLY A 314 7.35 18.21 -7.77
CA GLY A 314 6.32 19.27 -7.76
C GLY A 314 6.47 20.30 -6.64
N GLY A 315 7.38 20.08 -5.69
CA GLY A 315 7.76 21.04 -4.66
C GLY A 315 6.74 21.26 -3.55
N LEU A 316 6.97 22.29 -2.73
CA LEU A 316 6.14 22.62 -1.56
C LEU A 316 4.65 22.77 -1.92
N VAL A 317 4.33 23.39 -3.06
CA VAL A 317 2.92 23.61 -3.45
C VAL A 317 2.20 22.30 -3.68
N THR A 318 2.84 21.32 -4.30
CA THR A 318 2.28 19.98 -4.50
C THR A 318 2.10 19.26 -3.17
N THR A 319 3.10 19.28 -2.29
CA THR A 319 3.01 18.71 -0.93
C THR A 319 1.80 19.24 -0.16
N LEU A 320 1.59 20.56 -0.15
CA LEU A 320 0.45 21.19 0.53
C LEU A 320 -0.90 20.77 -0.07
N LEU A 321 -0.97 20.62 -1.40
CA LEU A 321 -2.16 20.14 -2.09
C LEU A 321 -2.44 18.68 -1.77
N GLU A 322 -1.43 17.80 -1.85
CA GLU A 322 -1.54 16.38 -1.59
C GLU A 322 -1.97 16.08 -0.15
N MET A 323 -1.49 16.86 0.83
CA MET A 323 -1.96 16.78 2.21
C MET A 323 -3.47 17.08 2.35
N ASN A 324 -4.07 17.79 1.40
CA ASN A 324 -5.51 18.09 1.36
C ASN A 324 -6.32 17.17 0.44
N PHE A 325 -5.73 16.58 -0.59
CA PHE A 325 -6.46 15.92 -1.68
C PHE A 325 -7.37 14.79 -1.25
N SER A 326 -6.97 14.00 -0.26
CA SER A 326 -7.76 12.86 0.19
C SER A 326 -8.90 13.22 1.16
N ASN A 327 -8.98 14.48 1.61
CA ASN A 327 -10.08 15.00 2.42
C ASN A 327 -11.19 15.61 1.55
N THR A 328 -12.37 15.80 2.17
CA THR A 328 -13.53 16.47 1.57
C THR A 328 -13.81 17.83 2.23
N GLU A 329 -13.19 18.10 3.38
CA GLU A 329 -13.39 19.29 4.19
C GLU A 329 -12.05 19.98 4.50
N PHE A 330 -12.10 21.21 4.95
CA PHE A 330 -10.98 22.05 5.39
C PHE A 330 -9.96 22.38 4.29
N GLY A 331 -9.16 23.38 4.59
CA GLY A 331 -8.07 23.87 3.76
C GLY A 331 -6.93 24.40 4.62
N MET A 332 -6.08 25.25 4.04
CA MET A 332 -4.89 25.79 4.71
C MET A 332 -4.74 27.29 4.44
N SER A 333 -4.30 28.04 5.46
CA SER A 333 -3.74 29.38 5.30
C SER A 333 -2.23 29.28 5.45
N ILE A 334 -1.50 29.64 4.40
CA ILE A 334 -0.04 29.52 4.29
C ILE A 334 0.57 30.91 4.16
N ASP A 335 1.60 31.21 4.96
CA ASP A 335 2.42 32.40 4.86
C ASP A 335 3.89 32.02 4.72
N ILE A 336 4.46 32.35 3.59
CA ILE A 336 5.87 32.10 3.24
C ILE A 336 6.71 33.39 3.18
N SER A 337 6.23 34.49 3.76
CA SER A 337 6.93 35.78 3.75
C SER A 337 8.30 35.73 4.45
N ASP A 338 8.47 34.80 5.39
CA ASP A 338 9.75 34.58 6.08
C ASP A 338 10.86 33.91 5.24
N PHE A 339 10.54 33.43 4.02
CA PHE A 339 11.56 32.97 3.08
C PHE A 339 12.15 34.17 2.32
N ASN A 340 13.45 34.14 2.10
CA ASN A 340 14.14 35.21 1.36
C ASN A 340 13.94 35.12 -0.16
N GLU A 341 13.69 33.91 -0.66
CA GLU A 341 13.53 33.61 -2.08
C GLU A 341 12.16 34.09 -2.60
N ASP A 342 12.04 34.22 -3.91
CA ASP A 342 10.78 34.58 -4.57
C ASP A 342 9.73 33.45 -4.44
N LEU A 343 8.46 33.82 -4.76
CA LEU A 343 7.31 32.93 -4.65
C LEU A 343 7.51 31.62 -5.43
N ILE A 344 7.99 31.69 -6.67
CA ILE A 344 8.15 30.52 -7.54
C ILE A 344 9.21 29.59 -6.97
N THR A 345 10.37 30.15 -6.57
CA THR A 345 11.45 29.38 -5.99
C THR A 345 11.01 28.66 -4.72
N VAL A 346 10.29 29.33 -3.80
CA VAL A 346 9.83 28.68 -2.57
C VAL A 346 8.82 27.58 -2.85
N MET A 347 7.86 27.81 -3.75
CA MET A 347 6.74 26.89 -3.94
C MET A 347 7.05 25.70 -4.82
N PHE A 348 8.02 25.81 -5.74
CA PHE A 348 8.34 24.73 -6.70
C PHE A 348 9.72 24.09 -6.47
N ASN A 349 10.51 24.51 -5.46
CA ASN A 349 11.75 23.81 -5.18
C ASN A 349 11.50 22.40 -4.63
N GLU A 350 12.39 21.50 -4.96
CA GLU A 350 12.35 20.08 -4.58
C GLU A 350 13.55 19.72 -3.68
N ASN A 351 14.01 20.67 -2.86
CA ASN A 351 15.02 20.40 -1.85
C ASN A 351 14.45 19.41 -0.81
N PRO A 352 15.25 18.42 -0.36
CA PRO A 352 14.80 17.51 0.70
C PRO A 352 14.32 18.25 1.96
N ALA A 353 13.05 18.19 2.22
CA ALA A 353 12.37 18.81 3.35
C ALA A 353 11.04 18.11 3.63
N VAL A 354 10.36 18.46 4.72
CA VAL A 354 9.04 17.92 5.05
C VAL A 354 8.11 19.02 5.56
N VAL A 355 6.80 18.80 5.40
CA VAL A 355 5.75 19.58 6.06
C VAL A 355 5.08 18.71 7.10
N VAL A 356 4.96 19.21 8.34
CA VAL A 356 4.25 18.54 9.42
C VAL A 356 3.10 19.39 9.95
N GLN A 357 2.02 18.71 10.35
CA GLN A 357 0.92 19.29 11.10
C GLN A 357 1.10 18.98 12.59
N VAL A 358 0.99 19.99 13.46
CA VAL A 358 1.10 19.87 14.91
C VAL A 358 0.00 20.68 15.61
N ASN A 359 -0.41 20.26 16.82
CA ASN A 359 -1.33 21.05 17.62
C ASN A 359 -0.67 22.33 18.16
N ASP A 360 0.53 22.18 18.70
CA ASP A 360 1.33 23.22 19.34
C ASP A 360 2.78 23.11 18.87
N THR A 361 3.43 24.24 18.61
CA THR A 361 4.80 24.25 18.08
C THR A 361 5.87 24.24 19.15
N THR A 362 5.53 24.47 20.44
CA THR A 362 6.48 24.70 21.52
C THR A 362 7.54 23.60 21.67
N LYS A 363 7.08 22.34 21.72
CA LYS A 363 7.99 21.19 21.87
C LYS A 363 8.78 20.96 20.60
N LEU A 364 8.13 21.04 19.44
CA LEU A 364 8.78 20.91 18.13
C LEU A 364 9.90 21.94 17.95
N GLU A 365 9.60 23.23 18.18
CA GLU A 365 10.59 24.30 18.08
C GLU A 365 11.79 24.07 19.01
N LYS A 366 11.53 23.69 20.27
CA LYS A 366 12.59 23.38 21.25
C LYS A 366 13.53 22.27 20.73
N GLU A 367 12.96 21.18 20.24
CA GLU A 367 13.76 20.02 19.76
C GLU A 367 14.55 20.36 18.51
N LEU A 368 13.96 21.06 17.54
CA LEU A 368 14.63 21.47 16.30
C LEU A 368 15.74 22.48 16.57
N LYS A 369 15.48 23.53 17.37
CA LYS A 369 16.47 24.54 17.77
C LYS A 369 17.66 23.91 18.51
N ALA A 370 17.42 22.95 19.40
CA ALA A 370 18.46 22.24 20.14
C ALA A 370 19.42 21.44 19.25
N LYS A 371 19.01 21.09 18.03
CA LYS A 371 19.79 20.35 17.04
C LYS A 371 20.29 21.20 15.87
N GLY A 372 20.01 22.51 15.89
CA GLY A 372 20.38 23.43 14.81
C GLY A 372 19.67 23.18 13.50
N ILE A 373 18.43 22.65 13.54
CA ILE A 373 17.66 22.32 12.35
C ILE A 373 16.83 23.54 11.96
N ASN A 374 16.88 23.92 10.69
CA ASN A 374 16.09 25.02 10.13
C ASN A 374 14.64 24.61 9.96
N PHE A 375 13.74 25.45 10.39
CA PHE A 375 12.30 25.27 10.23
C PHE A 375 11.57 26.61 10.13
N LYS A 376 10.36 26.57 9.57
CA LYS A 376 9.46 27.73 9.51
C LYS A 376 8.04 27.32 9.83
N ILE A 377 7.34 28.07 10.65
CA ILE A 377 5.89 27.90 10.84
C ILE A 377 5.23 28.60 9.66
N ILE A 378 4.74 27.80 8.71
CA ILE A 378 4.25 28.31 7.43
C ILE A 378 2.74 28.49 7.37
N GLY A 379 1.99 28.10 8.40
CA GLY A 379 0.54 28.29 8.34
C GLY A 379 -0.27 27.49 9.33
N SER A 380 -1.55 27.35 9.02
CA SER A 380 -2.52 26.63 9.84
C SER A 380 -3.68 26.07 9.02
N VAL A 381 -4.35 25.06 9.58
CA VAL A 381 -5.58 24.50 9.03
C VAL A 381 -6.75 25.45 9.27
N ILE A 382 -7.56 25.70 8.23
CA ILE A 382 -8.71 26.59 8.22
C ILE A 382 -9.97 25.88 7.72
N GLU A 383 -11.15 26.41 8.08
CA GLU A 383 -12.44 25.86 7.69
C GLU A 383 -12.72 25.92 6.17
N PRO A 384 -12.46 27.03 5.45
CA PRO A 384 -12.69 27.07 4.01
C PRO A 384 -11.83 26.04 3.26
N ARG A 385 -12.45 25.26 2.34
CA ARG A 385 -11.75 24.26 1.54
C ARG A 385 -10.98 24.90 0.39
N MET A 386 -9.93 25.63 0.76
CA MET A 386 -8.99 26.29 -0.14
C MET A 386 -7.61 26.38 0.49
N ILE A 387 -6.58 26.53 -0.32
CA ILE A 387 -5.25 26.93 0.16
C ILE A 387 -5.05 28.40 -0.20
N SER A 388 -4.88 29.25 0.83
CA SER A 388 -4.51 30.64 0.66
C SER A 388 -3.01 30.78 0.93
N ILE A 389 -2.26 31.28 -0.04
CA ILE A 389 -0.79 31.46 0.06
C ILE A 389 -0.49 32.95 0.07
N THR A 390 0.21 33.41 1.10
CA THR A 390 0.71 34.79 1.22
C THR A 390 2.23 34.80 1.06
N LYS A 391 2.75 35.68 0.21
CA LYS A 391 4.17 36.01 0.10
C LYS A 391 4.29 37.53 -0.02
N ASP A 392 4.70 38.17 1.08
CA ASP A 392 4.76 39.62 1.19
C ASP A 392 3.38 40.29 0.89
N SER A 393 3.29 41.07 -0.18
CA SER A 393 2.04 41.68 -0.64
C SER A 393 1.20 40.83 -1.59
N LYS A 394 1.71 39.67 -2.03
CA LYS A 394 1.02 38.76 -2.94
C LYS A 394 0.15 37.78 -2.18
N ASN A 395 -1.08 37.57 -2.67
CA ASN A 395 -1.97 36.55 -2.14
C ASN A 395 -2.54 35.71 -3.27
N ILE A 396 -2.40 34.39 -3.17
CA ILE A 396 -2.89 33.41 -4.14
C ILE A 396 -3.89 32.51 -3.43
N LYS A 397 -5.01 32.24 -4.08
CA LYS A 397 -6.04 31.31 -3.61
C LYS A 397 -6.12 30.13 -4.57
N LEU A 398 -6.00 28.92 -4.02
CA LEU A 398 -6.04 27.67 -4.74
C LEU A 398 -7.30 26.90 -4.38
N ASP A 399 -8.09 26.57 -5.38
CA ASP A 399 -9.24 25.66 -5.27
C ASP A 399 -8.71 24.23 -5.23
N VAL A 400 -8.76 23.61 -4.05
CA VAL A 400 -8.23 22.26 -3.80
C VAL A 400 -8.90 21.21 -4.67
N ASP A 401 -10.23 21.28 -4.81
CA ASP A 401 -10.99 20.26 -5.53
C ASP A 401 -10.74 20.31 -7.02
N ARG A 402 -10.67 21.51 -7.59
CA ARG A 402 -10.31 21.71 -9.00
C ARG A 402 -8.88 21.23 -9.29
N LEU A 403 -7.92 21.53 -8.42
CA LEU A 403 -6.53 21.14 -8.62
C LEU A 403 -6.35 19.63 -8.41
N ARG A 404 -7.12 19.01 -7.52
CA ARG A 404 -7.17 17.56 -7.38
C ARG A 404 -7.67 16.88 -8.66
N ASP A 405 -8.71 17.41 -9.30
CA ASP A 405 -9.20 16.88 -10.58
C ASP A 405 -8.13 16.98 -11.67
N ILE A 406 -7.36 18.07 -11.74
CA ILE A 406 -6.23 18.23 -12.67
C ILE A 406 -5.13 17.21 -12.37
N TRP A 407 -4.76 17.04 -11.10
CA TRP A 407 -3.78 16.06 -10.65
C TRP A 407 -4.22 14.60 -10.98
N PHE A 408 -5.52 14.31 -10.90
CA PHE A 408 -6.07 12.99 -11.24
C PHE A 408 -6.19 12.75 -12.76
N GLU A 409 -6.21 13.80 -13.59
CA GLU A 409 -6.48 13.72 -15.03
C GLU A 409 -5.50 12.80 -15.77
N SER A 410 -4.21 12.85 -15.45
CA SER A 410 -3.20 11.96 -16.07
C SER A 410 -3.47 10.48 -15.74
N SER A 411 -3.90 10.18 -14.53
CA SER A 411 -4.35 8.84 -14.15
C SER A 411 -5.55 8.38 -14.97
N TYR A 412 -6.53 9.26 -15.17
CA TYR A 412 -7.70 8.96 -15.99
C TYR A 412 -7.31 8.65 -17.46
N ILE A 413 -6.42 9.44 -18.05
CA ILE A 413 -5.94 9.22 -19.43
C ILE A 413 -5.26 7.84 -19.57
N LEU A 414 -4.43 7.47 -18.60
CA LEU A 414 -3.75 6.17 -18.59
C LEU A 414 -4.73 5.02 -18.32
N ASP A 415 -5.70 5.19 -17.43
CA ASP A 415 -6.70 4.17 -17.10
C ASP A 415 -7.64 3.88 -18.30
N GLN A 416 -7.87 4.83 -19.20
CA GLN A 416 -8.59 4.56 -20.45
C GLN A 416 -7.94 3.45 -21.30
N LYS A 417 -6.61 3.31 -21.21
CA LYS A 417 -5.86 2.25 -21.89
C LYS A 417 -6.02 0.88 -21.20
N GLN A 418 -6.30 0.87 -19.91
CA GLN A 418 -6.43 -0.35 -19.10
C GLN A 418 -7.88 -0.81 -18.96
N SER A 419 -8.75 0.07 -18.47
CA SER A 419 -10.14 -0.25 -18.10
C SER A 419 -11.16 0.08 -19.20
N GLY A 420 -10.68 0.65 -20.32
CA GLY A 420 -11.54 1.18 -21.38
C GLY A 420 -12.15 2.54 -21.03
N PRO A 421 -12.60 3.30 -22.04
CA PRO A 421 -13.07 4.68 -21.85
C PRO A 421 -14.24 4.81 -20.87
N GLN A 422 -15.18 3.88 -20.88
CA GLN A 422 -16.39 3.92 -20.05
C GLN A 422 -16.06 3.83 -18.56
N TYR A 423 -15.31 2.79 -18.12
CA TYR A 423 -15.00 2.58 -16.72
C TYR A 423 -13.99 3.58 -16.17
N ALA A 424 -12.99 3.96 -16.97
CA ALA A 424 -12.09 5.04 -16.62
C ALA A 424 -12.84 6.37 -16.42
N HIS A 425 -13.83 6.70 -17.28
CA HIS A 425 -14.66 7.89 -17.12
C HIS A 425 -15.54 7.82 -15.86
N CYS A 426 -16.17 6.67 -15.60
CA CYS A 426 -16.97 6.48 -14.39
C CYS A 426 -16.12 6.65 -13.13
N ARG A 427 -14.90 6.11 -13.11
CA ARG A 427 -13.97 6.26 -12.00
C ARG A 427 -13.58 7.72 -11.79
N TYR A 428 -13.13 8.42 -12.82
CA TYR A 428 -12.78 9.84 -12.78
C TYR A 428 -13.94 10.73 -12.30
N LYS A 429 -15.16 10.44 -12.74
CA LYS A 429 -16.35 11.18 -12.34
C LYS A 429 -16.75 10.96 -10.90
N ASN A 430 -16.54 9.73 -10.39
CA ASN A 430 -17.12 9.27 -9.12
C ASN A 430 -16.11 9.21 -7.96
N TYR A 431 -14.79 9.20 -8.18
CA TYR A 431 -13.80 8.98 -7.11
C TYR A 431 -14.00 9.89 -5.89
N ARG A 432 -14.41 11.14 -6.09
CA ARG A 432 -14.67 12.13 -5.04
C ARG A 432 -16.11 12.16 -4.50
N ARG A 433 -17.01 11.37 -5.07
CA ARG A 433 -18.44 11.33 -4.72
C ARG A 433 -18.82 10.05 -3.99
N GLN A 434 -17.89 9.14 -3.85
CA GLN A 434 -18.08 7.84 -3.24
C GLN A 434 -17.09 7.70 -2.08
N GLU A 435 -17.13 8.69 -1.19
CA GLU A 435 -16.28 8.71 -0.01
C GLU A 435 -16.65 7.60 0.98
N LEU A 436 -15.65 7.14 1.73
CA LEU A 436 -15.87 6.23 2.85
C LEU A 436 -16.63 6.96 3.96
N SER A 437 -17.71 6.36 4.40
CA SER A 437 -18.50 6.82 5.54
C SER A 437 -18.93 5.62 6.37
N PHE A 438 -19.07 5.79 7.67
CA PHE A 438 -19.30 4.69 8.59
C PHE A 438 -20.46 5.00 9.51
N ASP A 439 -21.27 3.96 9.76
CA ASP A 439 -22.32 3.93 10.77
C ASP A 439 -22.18 2.62 11.57
N PHE A 440 -21.41 2.70 12.65
CA PHE A 440 -21.13 1.53 13.48
C PHE A 440 -22.35 1.16 14.33
N PRO A 441 -22.55 -0.14 14.64
CA PRO A 441 -23.62 -0.55 15.52
C PRO A 441 -23.56 0.22 16.86
N SER A 442 -24.69 0.71 17.34
CA SER A 442 -24.75 1.55 18.56
C SER A 442 -24.21 0.84 19.81
N HIS A 443 -24.23 -0.50 19.84
CA HIS A 443 -23.70 -1.32 20.93
C HIS A 443 -22.19 -1.57 20.82
N PHE A 444 -21.56 -1.21 19.70
CA PHE A 444 -20.15 -1.50 19.45
C PHE A 444 -19.24 -0.61 20.28
N SER A 445 -18.57 -1.20 21.27
CA SER A 445 -17.67 -0.47 22.20
C SER A 445 -16.24 -0.32 21.69
N GLY A 446 -15.82 -1.12 20.70
CA GLY A 446 -14.43 -1.22 20.25
C GLY A 446 -13.49 -2.00 21.19
N LYS A 447 -13.98 -2.48 22.34
CA LYS A 447 -13.17 -3.20 23.33
C LYS A 447 -13.33 -4.71 23.20
N ALA A 448 -12.25 -5.42 22.94
CA ALA A 448 -12.22 -6.87 22.72
C ALA A 448 -12.92 -7.66 23.85
N LYS A 449 -12.71 -7.26 25.12
CA LYS A 449 -13.32 -7.89 26.29
C LYS A 449 -14.85 -7.89 26.29
N ASP A 450 -15.47 -6.85 25.74
CA ASP A 450 -16.92 -6.70 25.73
C ASP A 450 -17.59 -7.69 24.77
N PHE A 451 -16.83 -8.23 23.81
CA PHE A 451 -17.23 -9.30 22.91
C PHE A 451 -16.78 -10.68 23.36
N GLY A 452 -16.21 -10.80 24.59
CA GLY A 452 -15.72 -12.06 25.13
C GLY A 452 -14.39 -12.53 24.50
N ILE A 453 -13.66 -11.61 23.86
CA ILE A 453 -12.40 -11.89 23.18
C ILE A 453 -11.22 -11.69 24.13
N ASN A 454 -10.37 -12.71 24.20
CA ASN A 454 -9.06 -12.64 24.83
C ASN A 454 -7.97 -12.59 23.74
N LEU A 455 -7.37 -11.42 23.51
CA LEU A 455 -6.31 -11.22 22.52
C LEU A 455 -5.04 -12.06 22.78
N SER A 456 -4.89 -12.57 24.02
CA SER A 456 -3.79 -13.45 24.43
C SER A 456 -4.21 -14.91 24.57
N ARG A 457 -5.36 -15.31 24.03
CA ARG A 457 -5.87 -16.68 24.14
C ARG A 457 -4.85 -17.71 23.67
N ARG A 458 -4.64 -18.76 24.48
CA ARG A 458 -3.81 -19.93 24.18
C ARG A 458 -4.54 -21.25 24.44
N GLU A 459 -5.61 -21.22 25.23
CA GLU A 459 -6.35 -22.42 25.64
C GLU A 459 -7.35 -22.82 24.55
N ARG A 460 -7.57 -24.13 24.43
CA ARG A 460 -8.58 -24.68 23.52
C ARG A 460 -9.97 -24.52 24.12
N SER A 461 -10.95 -24.26 23.26
CA SER A 461 -12.37 -24.16 23.65
C SER A 461 -13.12 -25.49 23.52
N GLY A 462 -12.61 -26.41 22.72
CA GLY A 462 -13.30 -27.63 22.31
C GLY A 462 -14.26 -27.45 21.12
N ILE A 463 -14.54 -26.21 20.69
CA ILE A 463 -15.41 -25.92 19.55
C ILE A 463 -14.57 -25.88 18.29
N LYS A 464 -14.72 -26.91 17.43
CA LYS A 464 -13.89 -27.09 16.24
C LYS A 464 -14.47 -26.37 15.03
N ALA A 465 -13.59 -25.65 14.34
CA ALA A 465 -13.88 -25.08 13.03
C ALA A 465 -12.78 -25.48 12.04
N ALA A 466 -13.07 -25.49 10.73
CA ALA A 466 -12.10 -25.83 9.72
C ALA A 466 -12.00 -24.77 8.64
N ILE A 467 -10.80 -24.49 8.22
CA ILE A 467 -10.50 -23.76 6.96
C ILE A 467 -10.25 -24.77 5.88
N ILE A 468 -11.09 -24.76 4.85
CA ILE A 468 -10.94 -25.62 3.68
C ILE A 468 -10.08 -24.91 2.65
N ARG A 469 -8.99 -25.56 2.24
CA ARG A 469 -8.03 -25.00 1.30
C ARG A 469 -7.81 -25.87 0.07
N GLU A 470 -7.58 -25.20 -1.06
CA GLU A 470 -7.06 -25.79 -2.29
C GLU A 470 -5.75 -25.06 -2.66
N LYS A 471 -4.92 -25.65 -3.51
CA LYS A 471 -3.73 -24.97 -4.01
C LYS A 471 -4.11 -23.66 -4.74
N GLY A 472 -3.35 -22.60 -4.48
CA GLY A 472 -3.59 -21.26 -5.04
C GLY A 472 -4.52 -20.37 -4.21
N VAL A 473 -5.18 -20.86 -3.15
CA VAL A 473 -5.91 -20.01 -2.22
C VAL A 473 -4.97 -19.24 -1.30
N ASN A 474 -5.46 -18.12 -0.76
CA ASN A 474 -4.81 -17.32 0.28
C ASN A 474 -5.88 -16.86 1.29
N GLY A 475 -5.47 -16.13 2.35
CA GLY A 475 -6.42 -15.67 3.37
C GLY A 475 -6.62 -16.67 4.52
N ASP A 476 -5.99 -17.83 4.45
CA ASP A 476 -6.11 -18.89 5.46
C ASP A 476 -5.61 -18.48 6.84
N ARG A 477 -4.52 -17.72 6.93
CA ARG A 477 -3.90 -17.32 8.21
C ARG A 477 -4.68 -16.24 8.93
N GLU A 478 -5.05 -15.16 8.24
CA GLU A 478 -5.88 -14.08 8.77
C GLU A 478 -7.27 -14.60 9.17
N MET A 479 -7.86 -15.47 8.35
CA MET A 479 -9.12 -16.12 8.66
C MET A 479 -9.01 -17.01 9.91
N ALA A 480 -7.98 -17.86 9.97
CA ALA A 480 -7.71 -18.69 11.15
C ALA A 480 -7.55 -17.85 12.42
N TYR A 481 -6.88 -16.72 12.32
CA TYR A 481 -6.66 -15.85 13.48
C TYR A 481 -7.96 -15.17 13.93
N ALA A 482 -8.80 -14.68 13.02
CA ALA A 482 -10.10 -14.11 13.37
C ALA A 482 -11.01 -15.15 14.05
N MET A 483 -11.06 -16.37 13.52
CA MET A 483 -11.80 -17.47 14.11
C MET A 483 -11.24 -17.89 15.48
N HIS A 484 -9.91 -17.93 15.62
CA HIS A 484 -9.24 -18.22 16.90
C HIS A 484 -9.58 -17.16 17.97
N LEU A 485 -9.56 -15.87 17.62
CA LEU A 485 -9.93 -14.79 18.53
C LEU A 485 -11.37 -14.91 19.00
N ALA A 486 -12.29 -15.27 18.09
CA ALA A 486 -13.69 -15.50 18.43
C ALA A 486 -13.92 -16.73 19.31
N GLY A 487 -12.92 -17.60 19.46
CA GLY A 487 -12.99 -18.75 20.38
C GLY A 487 -13.05 -20.12 19.72
N PHE A 488 -12.84 -20.25 18.41
CA PHE A 488 -12.76 -21.56 17.76
C PHE A 488 -11.39 -22.21 17.89
N ASP A 489 -11.35 -23.54 17.89
CA ASP A 489 -10.16 -24.36 17.68
C ASP A 489 -10.08 -24.69 16.19
N VAL A 490 -9.24 -23.96 15.47
CA VAL A 490 -9.20 -23.97 14.01
C VAL A 490 -8.34 -25.11 13.48
N LYS A 491 -8.90 -25.91 12.57
CA LYS A 491 -8.24 -26.98 11.84
C LYS A 491 -7.99 -26.54 10.41
N ASP A 492 -6.78 -26.74 9.92
CA ASP A 492 -6.42 -26.53 8.53
C ASP A 492 -6.69 -27.81 7.74
N VAL A 493 -7.60 -27.77 6.78
CA VAL A 493 -8.03 -28.93 5.97
C VAL A 493 -7.75 -28.63 4.51
N HIS A 494 -6.80 -29.34 3.92
CA HIS A 494 -6.55 -29.26 2.50
C HIS A 494 -7.45 -30.24 1.72
N MET A 495 -7.83 -29.87 0.49
CA MET A 495 -8.68 -30.73 -0.35
C MET A 495 -8.18 -32.18 -0.46
N THR A 496 -6.86 -32.39 -0.44
CA THR A 496 -6.28 -33.74 -0.44
C THR A 496 -6.64 -34.56 0.80
N ASP A 497 -7.01 -33.94 1.91
CA ASP A 497 -7.47 -34.65 3.13
C ASP A 497 -8.88 -35.18 2.93
N LEU A 498 -9.76 -34.37 2.33
CA LEU A 498 -11.13 -34.78 1.97
C LEU A 498 -11.11 -35.84 0.85
N ILE A 499 -10.31 -35.64 -0.21
CA ILE A 499 -10.19 -36.55 -1.34
C ILE A 499 -9.70 -37.94 -0.89
N ASN A 500 -8.74 -37.99 0.02
CA ASN A 500 -8.21 -39.25 0.53
C ASN A 500 -9.02 -39.83 1.69
N GLY A 501 -10.00 -39.07 2.24
CA GLY A 501 -10.83 -39.47 3.36
C GLY A 501 -10.08 -39.48 4.70
N ARG A 502 -9.04 -38.65 4.82
CA ARG A 502 -8.38 -38.38 6.13
C ARG A 502 -9.19 -37.43 7.00
N GLU A 503 -10.10 -36.68 6.38
CA GLU A 503 -11.03 -35.74 6.98
C GLU A 503 -12.42 -35.97 6.39
N ASP A 504 -13.47 -35.95 7.23
CA ASP A 504 -14.87 -36.11 6.83
C ASP A 504 -15.80 -35.03 7.37
N LEU A 505 -15.27 -34.03 8.08
CA LEU A 505 -15.95 -32.87 8.68
C LEU A 505 -17.01 -33.23 9.75
N SER A 506 -17.06 -34.49 10.21
CA SER A 506 -18.10 -34.95 11.15
C SER A 506 -18.04 -34.27 12.52
N ASP A 507 -16.86 -33.85 12.98
CA ASP A 507 -16.62 -33.20 14.27
C ASP A 507 -16.45 -31.66 14.13
N ILE A 508 -16.71 -31.11 12.95
CA ILE A 508 -16.58 -29.67 12.65
C ILE A 508 -17.94 -29.00 12.71
N SER A 509 -18.06 -27.89 13.42
CA SER A 509 -19.30 -27.08 13.51
C SER A 509 -19.31 -25.89 12.55
N PHE A 510 -18.15 -25.37 12.15
CA PHE A 510 -18.03 -24.22 11.27
C PHE A 510 -16.93 -24.44 10.21
N ILE A 511 -17.28 -24.36 8.93
CA ILE A 511 -16.29 -24.40 7.83
C ILE A 511 -16.17 -23.04 7.16
N VAL A 512 -14.96 -22.72 6.72
CA VAL A 512 -14.69 -21.52 5.92
C VAL A 512 -13.93 -21.90 4.64
N PHE A 513 -14.48 -21.48 3.51
CA PHE A 513 -13.80 -21.49 2.22
C PHE A 513 -13.18 -20.12 2.01
N VAL A 514 -11.84 -20.06 1.96
CA VAL A 514 -11.09 -18.81 1.90
C VAL A 514 -10.94 -18.29 0.47
N GLY A 515 -10.47 -17.04 0.36
CA GLY A 515 -10.18 -16.37 -0.90
C GLY A 515 -8.92 -16.90 -1.61
N GLY A 516 -8.63 -16.31 -2.75
CA GLY A 516 -7.44 -16.59 -3.57
C GLY A 516 -7.80 -16.96 -5.00
N PHE A 517 -6.93 -17.79 -5.63
CA PHE A 517 -7.03 -18.21 -7.03
C PHE A 517 -6.85 -19.73 -7.10
N SER A 518 -7.86 -20.48 -6.62
CA SER A 518 -7.78 -21.95 -6.58
C SER A 518 -7.49 -22.54 -7.96
N ASN A 519 -6.51 -23.43 -8.03
CA ASN A 519 -6.04 -24.03 -9.28
C ASN A 519 -5.64 -23.01 -10.37
N SER A 520 -5.20 -21.79 -9.95
CA SER A 520 -4.83 -20.67 -10.82
C SER A 520 -5.95 -20.21 -11.76
N ASP A 521 -7.22 -20.45 -11.39
CA ASP A 521 -8.44 -20.14 -12.14
C ASP A 521 -8.43 -20.59 -13.61
N VAL A 522 -7.71 -21.68 -13.94
CA VAL A 522 -7.49 -22.16 -15.33
C VAL A 522 -8.81 -22.44 -16.07
N LEU A 523 -9.83 -22.91 -15.36
CA LEU A 523 -11.16 -23.21 -15.92
C LEU A 523 -12.19 -22.08 -15.62
N GLY A 524 -11.74 -20.99 -14.97
CA GLY A 524 -12.57 -19.96 -14.36
C GLY A 524 -12.53 -20.06 -12.83
N SER A 525 -12.91 -18.97 -12.16
CA SER A 525 -12.79 -18.85 -10.70
C SER A 525 -13.55 -19.96 -9.97
N ALA A 526 -12.84 -20.62 -9.05
CA ALA A 526 -13.28 -21.74 -8.22
C ALA A 526 -13.77 -23.01 -8.95
N LYS A 527 -13.81 -23.05 -10.28
CA LYS A 527 -14.36 -24.21 -11.02
C LYS A 527 -13.52 -25.47 -10.83
N GLY A 528 -12.21 -25.36 -10.81
CA GLY A 528 -11.32 -26.50 -10.51
C GLY A 528 -11.54 -27.03 -9.10
N TRP A 529 -11.74 -26.13 -8.13
CA TRP A 529 -12.02 -26.49 -6.74
C TRP A 529 -13.41 -27.14 -6.60
N ALA A 530 -14.44 -26.59 -7.27
CA ALA A 530 -15.77 -27.20 -7.32
C ALA A 530 -15.72 -28.62 -7.95
N GLY A 531 -14.94 -28.79 -9.02
CA GLY A 531 -14.71 -30.10 -9.64
C GLY A 531 -14.13 -31.13 -8.68
N ALA A 532 -13.20 -30.74 -7.79
CA ALA A 532 -12.63 -31.62 -6.78
C ALA A 532 -13.69 -32.14 -5.80
N PHE A 533 -14.73 -31.34 -5.47
CA PHE A 533 -15.86 -31.82 -4.68
C PHE A 533 -16.83 -32.67 -5.51
N LEU A 534 -17.22 -32.21 -6.69
CA LEU A 534 -18.27 -32.84 -7.49
C LEU A 534 -17.88 -34.23 -8.00
N TYR A 535 -16.60 -34.44 -8.35
CA TYR A 535 -16.12 -35.67 -9.01
C TYR A 535 -15.31 -36.59 -8.10
N ASN A 536 -15.18 -36.27 -6.80
CA ASN A 536 -14.59 -37.17 -5.82
C ASN A 536 -15.64 -37.57 -4.77
N GLU A 537 -15.95 -38.88 -4.73
CA GLU A 537 -17.02 -39.43 -3.86
C GLU A 537 -16.80 -39.10 -2.36
N LYS A 538 -15.56 -39.19 -1.88
CA LYS A 538 -15.26 -38.95 -0.45
C LYS A 538 -15.41 -37.47 -0.09
N ALA A 539 -14.86 -36.58 -0.90
CA ALA A 539 -14.97 -35.14 -0.70
C ALA A 539 -16.42 -34.68 -0.81
N LYS A 540 -17.16 -35.17 -1.81
CA LYS A 540 -18.59 -34.90 -1.97
C LYS A 540 -19.39 -35.37 -0.76
N LYS A 541 -19.19 -36.62 -0.32
CA LYS A 541 -19.88 -37.18 0.84
C LYS A 541 -19.61 -36.38 2.12
N ALA A 542 -18.39 -35.95 2.36
CA ALA A 542 -18.02 -35.13 3.53
C ALA A 542 -18.77 -33.81 3.49
N LEU A 543 -18.81 -33.12 2.33
CA LEU A 543 -19.51 -31.85 2.14
C LEU A 543 -21.04 -32.02 2.29
N ASP A 544 -21.64 -33.00 1.60
CA ASP A 544 -23.09 -33.28 1.66
C ASP A 544 -23.52 -33.60 3.10
N SER A 545 -22.73 -34.42 3.82
CA SER A 545 -22.99 -34.76 5.23
C SER A 545 -22.90 -33.56 6.14
N PHE A 546 -21.96 -32.63 5.91
CA PHE A 546 -21.81 -31.39 6.66
C PHE A 546 -23.03 -30.47 6.48
N TYR A 547 -23.46 -30.24 5.24
CA TYR A 547 -24.61 -29.38 4.94
C TYR A 547 -25.98 -29.98 5.33
N ALA A 548 -26.06 -31.30 5.44
CA ALA A 548 -27.27 -31.98 5.91
C ALA A 548 -27.52 -31.82 7.43
N ARG A 549 -26.51 -31.41 8.20
CA ARG A 549 -26.63 -31.16 9.64
C ARG A 549 -27.25 -29.80 9.92
N ASN A 550 -28.02 -29.69 11.00
CA ASN A 550 -28.65 -28.43 11.43
C ASN A 550 -27.84 -27.62 12.43
N ASP A 551 -26.69 -28.16 12.90
CA ASP A 551 -25.79 -27.60 13.90
C ASP A 551 -24.47 -27.10 13.26
N THR A 552 -24.49 -26.73 12.00
CA THR A 552 -23.31 -26.30 11.26
C THR A 552 -23.49 -24.93 10.60
N LEU A 553 -22.38 -24.21 10.49
CA LEU A 553 -22.28 -22.94 9.79
C LEU A 553 -21.24 -23.03 8.65
N SER A 554 -21.41 -22.25 7.60
CA SER A 554 -20.37 -22.06 6.59
C SER A 554 -20.22 -20.61 6.16
N LEU A 555 -18.99 -20.24 5.80
CA LEU A 555 -18.64 -18.95 5.23
C LEU A 555 -17.80 -19.17 3.99
N GLY A 556 -18.14 -18.52 2.89
CA GLY A 556 -17.28 -18.41 1.70
C GLY A 556 -16.91 -16.98 1.44
N VAL A 557 -15.61 -16.69 1.33
CA VAL A 557 -15.08 -15.35 1.06
C VAL A 557 -14.37 -15.34 -0.28
N CYS A 558 -14.69 -14.37 -1.16
CA CYS A 558 -14.09 -14.18 -2.46
C CYS A 558 -14.06 -15.48 -3.29
N ASN A 559 -12.92 -16.15 -3.46
CA ASN A 559 -12.86 -17.45 -4.16
C ASN A 559 -13.74 -18.53 -3.46
N GLY A 560 -13.84 -18.50 -2.14
CA GLY A 560 -14.79 -19.34 -1.39
C GLY A 560 -16.25 -19.01 -1.66
N CYS A 561 -16.59 -17.75 -1.86
CA CYS A 561 -17.93 -17.31 -2.28
C CYS A 561 -18.26 -17.86 -3.68
N GLN A 562 -17.33 -17.75 -4.61
CA GLN A 562 -17.44 -18.31 -5.96
C GLN A 562 -17.65 -19.84 -5.91
N LEU A 563 -16.90 -20.54 -5.04
CA LEU A 563 -17.06 -21.98 -4.82
C LEU A 563 -18.46 -22.34 -4.32
N MET A 564 -18.94 -21.64 -3.28
CA MET A 564 -20.27 -21.92 -2.71
C MET A 564 -21.37 -21.68 -3.73
N THR A 565 -21.23 -20.67 -4.57
CA THR A 565 -22.17 -20.34 -5.66
C THR A 565 -22.13 -21.42 -6.76
N GLU A 566 -20.95 -21.83 -7.20
CA GLU A 566 -20.75 -22.86 -8.22
C GLU A 566 -21.32 -24.22 -7.79
N LEU A 567 -21.13 -24.59 -6.52
CA LEU A 567 -21.70 -25.80 -5.94
C LEU A 567 -23.20 -25.72 -5.62
N GLY A 568 -23.79 -24.51 -5.62
CA GLY A 568 -25.20 -24.26 -5.29
C GLY A 568 -25.52 -24.47 -3.82
N LEU A 569 -24.57 -24.19 -2.91
CA LEU A 569 -24.72 -24.47 -1.47
C LEU A 569 -25.62 -23.47 -0.74
N ILE A 570 -25.90 -22.30 -1.33
CA ILE A 570 -26.70 -21.25 -0.69
C ILE A 570 -28.20 -21.43 -0.97
N TYR A 571 -28.57 -21.80 -2.22
CA TYR A 571 -29.93 -22.04 -2.66
C TYR A 571 -30.05 -23.37 -3.38
N PRO A 572 -29.88 -24.51 -2.65
CA PRO A 572 -29.95 -25.85 -3.27
C PRO A 572 -31.30 -26.17 -3.90
N GLU A 573 -32.35 -25.50 -3.45
CA GLU A 573 -33.72 -25.64 -3.95
C GLU A 573 -33.96 -24.94 -5.30
N HIS A 574 -33.11 -23.98 -5.70
CA HIS A 574 -33.32 -23.28 -6.96
C HIS A 574 -32.89 -24.14 -8.16
N PRO A 575 -33.72 -24.33 -9.18
CA PRO A 575 -33.37 -25.07 -10.39
C PRO A 575 -32.20 -24.44 -11.13
N GLU A 576 -32.16 -23.10 -11.22
CA GLU A 576 -31.07 -22.35 -11.77
C GLU A 576 -30.32 -21.64 -10.66
N LYS A 577 -29.01 -21.81 -10.61
CA LYS A 577 -28.14 -21.24 -9.57
C LYS A 577 -27.71 -19.81 -9.93
N PRO A 578 -27.51 -18.92 -8.95
CA PRO A 578 -26.75 -17.69 -9.17
C PRO A 578 -25.40 -18.01 -9.79
N LYS A 579 -24.86 -17.05 -10.55
CA LYS A 579 -23.53 -17.19 -11.20
C LYS A 579 -22.61 -16.10 -10.73
N MET A 580 -21.33 -16.44 -10.65
CA MET A 580 -20.27 -15.46 -10.50
C MET A 580 -19.66 -15.20 -11.88
N LEU A 581 -19.65 -13.93 -12.30
CA LEU A 581 -19.17 -13.51 -13.60
C LEU A 581 -17.94 -12.60 -13.45
N HIS A 582 -17.25 -12.36 -14.57
CA HIS A 582 -16.22 -11.35 -14.64
C HIS A 582 -16.75 -9.97 -14.19
N ASN A 583 -15.91 -9.20 -13.51
CA ASN A 583 -16.19 -7.79 -13.27
C ASN A 583 -16.51 -7.09 -14.59
N ASP A 584 -17.46 -6.18 -14.57
CA ASP A 584 -17.84 -5.44 -15.79
C ASP A 584 -16.69 -4.60 -16.38
N SER A 585 -15.73 -4.22 -15.56
CA SER A 585 -14.50 -3.55 -16.00
C SER A 585 -13.51 -4.48 -16.74
N HIS A 586 -13.75 -5.78 -16.74
CA HIS A 586 -12.82 -6.83 -17.23
C HIS A 586 -11.42 -6.73 -16.63
N LYS A 587 -11.32 -6.21 -15.40
CA LYS A 587 -10.07 -6.03 -14.65
C LYS A 587 -10.18 -6.65 -13.28
N PHE A 588 -9.01 -6.98 -12.74
CA PHE A 588 -8.87 -7.19 -11.30
C PHE A 588 -9.11 -5.86 -10.59
N GLU A 589 -10.04 -5.85 -9.66
CA GLU A 589 -10.36 -4.68 -8.84
C GLU A 589 -9.91 -4.93 -7.41
N SER A 590 -9.16 -3.97 -6.87
CA SER A 590 -8.72 -3.97 -5.47
C SER A 590 -9.03 -2.62 -4.84
N GLY A 591 -9.64 -2.64 -3.68
CA GLY A 591 -10.02 -1.41 -2.98
C GLY A 591 -10.57 -1.68 -1.59
N PHE A 592 -10.72 -0.60 -0.84
CA PHE A 592 -11.46 -0.59 0.41
C PHE A 592 -12.79 0.11 0.13
N VAL A 593 -13.90 -0.60 0.30
CA VAL A 593 -15.22 -0.17 -0.17
C VAL A 593 -16.25 -0.15 0.94
N ASN A 594 -17.19 0.79 0.86
CA ASN A 594 -18.34 0.85 1.76
C ASN A 594 -19.36 -0.24 1.45
N LEU A 595 -19.93 -0.75 2.51
CA LEU A 595 -20.93 -1.82 2.52
C LEU A 595 -22.06 -1.47 3.47
N ASP A 596 -23.30 -1.55 2.99
CA ASP A 596 -24.50 -1.46 3.80
C ASP A 596 -24.97 -2.88 4.16
N ILE A 597 -25.06 -3.16 5.46
CA ILE A 597 -25.54 -4.43 5.99
C ILE A 597 -27.03 -4.28 6.25
N ASN A 598 -27.85 -4.89 5.41
CA ASN A 598 -29.29 -4.83 5.50
C ASN A 598 -29.82 -5.55 6.75
N GLU A 599 -31.09 -5.32 7.11
CA GLU A 599 -31.79 -6.24 7.99
C GLU A 599 -31.77 -7.64 7.34
N ASN A 600 -31.33 -8.64 8.08
CA ASN A 600 -31.02 -9.93 7.50
C ASN A 600 -31.20 -11.09 8.49
N LYS A 601 -31.22 -12.31 7.96
CA LYS A 601 -31.35 -13.56 8.72
C LYS A 601 -30.01 -14.22 9.02
N SER A 602 -28.89 -13.69 8.50
CA SER A 602 -27.57 -14.33 8.66
C SER A 602 -27.17 -14.40 10.12
N VAL A 603 -26.84 -15.59 10.58
CA VAL A 603 -26.30 -15.82 11.93
C VAL A 603 -25.07 -14.94 12.17
N MET A 604 -24.17 -14.88 11.20
CA MET A 604 -22.90 -14.14 11.35
C MET A 604 -23.10 -12.62 11.38
N LEU A 605 -24.05 -12.08 10.60
CA LEU A 605 -24.22 -10.64 10.43
C LEU A 605 -25.36 -10.04 11.26
N ALA A 606 -26.05 -10.84 12.09
CA ALA A 606 -27.25 -10.43 12.82
C ALA A 606 -27.06 -9.12 13.61
N ASN A 607 -25.99 -9.02 14.41
CA ASN A 607 -25.73 -7.85 15.24
C ASN A 607 -25.17 -6.65 14.46
N LEU A 608 -24.81 -6.85 13.19
CA LEU A 608 -24.32 -5.81 12.29
C LEU A 608 -25.41 -5.23 11.39
N SER A 609 -26.66 -5.73 11.51
CA SER A 609 -27.80 -5.24 10.71
C SER A 609 -28.02 -3.74 10.89
N GLY A 610 -28.26 -3.04 9.79
CA GLY A 610 -28.47 -1.58 9.75
C GLY A 610 -27.18 -0.75 9.75
N SER A 611 -26.01 -1.38 9.81
CA SER A 611 -24.71 -0.67 9.84
C SER A 611 -24.21 -0.39 8.43
N ARG A 612 -23.40 0.68 8.34
CA ARG A 612 -22.50 0.96 7.20
C ARG A 612 -21.05 0.78 7.65
N LEU A 613 -20.42 -0.22 7.08
CA LEU A 613 -19.01 -0.55 7.35
C LEU A 613 -18.21 -0.49 6.04
N ALA A 614 -16.90 -0.73 6.13
CA ALA A 614 -16.09 -0.92 4.94
C ALA A 614 -15.14 -2.09 5.11
N THR A 615 -14.72 -2.70 4.00
CA THR A 615 -13.70 -3.74 3.97
C THR A 615 -13.04 -3.85 2.61
N TRP A 616 -12.04 -4.72 2.51
CA TRP A 616 -11.25 -4.94 1.33
C TRP A 616 -11.98 -5.80 0.29
N ILE A 617 -11.77 -5.44 -0.98
CA ILE A 617 -12.10 -6.29 -2.14
C ILE A 617 -10.83 -6.54 -2.95
N ALA A 618 -10.72 -7.73 -3.56
CA ALA A 618 -9.59 -8.13 -4.40
C ALA A 618 -10.00 -9.28 -5.34
N HIS A 619 -10.62 -8.96 -6.48
CA HIS A 619 -11.18 -9.99 -7.37
C HIS A 619 -11.28 -9.54 -8.84
N GLY A 620 -11.21 -10.50 -9.77
CA GLY A 620 -11.46 -10.32 -11.21
C GLY A 620 -12.83 -10.85 -11.67
N GLU A 621 -13.41 -11.80 -10.92
CA GLU A 621 -14.69 -12.46 -11.21
C GLU A 621 -15.61 -12.35 -9.99
N GLY A 622 -16.01 -11.12 -9.63
CA GLY A 622 -16.80 -10.85 -8.43
C GLY A 622 -18.27 -10.50 -8.65
N LYS A 623 -18.74 -10.50 -9.90
CA LYS A 623 -20.07 -10.07 -10.24
C LYS A 623 -21.11 -11.14 -9.95
N PHE A 624 -21.99 -10.90 -8.97
CA PHE A 624 -23.20 -11.70 -8.80
C PHE A 624 -24.18 -11.45 -9.94
N SER A 625 -24.68 -12.53 -10.56
CA SER A 625 -25.73 -12.53 -11.56
C SER A 625 -26.80 -13.54 -11.16
N PHE A 626 -28.05 -13.07 -11.08
CA PHE A 626 -29.16 -13.84 -10.54
C PHE A 626 -30.16 -14.20 -11.61
N PRO A 627 -30.57 -15.49 -11.74
CA PRO A 627 -31.56 -15.92 -12.71
C PRO A 627 -33.00 -15.55 -12.33
N TYR A 628 -33.29 -15.28 -11.04
CA TYR A 628 -34.65 -14.97 -10.53
C TYR A 628 -34.69 -13.52 -10.00
N PHE A 629 -35.90 -13.05 -9.61
CA PHE A 629 -36.09 -11.73 -9.05
C PHE A 629 -35.52 -11.58 -7.64
N HIS A 630 -35.27 -10.35 -7.25
CA HIS A 630 -34.62 -9.95 -6.00
C HIS A 630 -35.22 -10.59 -4.74
N ASP A 631 -36.53 -10.74 -4.67
CA ASP A 631 -37.29 -11.31 -3.54
C ASP A 631 -37.04 -12.80 -3.31
N GLN A 632 -36.41 -13.48 -4.28
CA GLN A 632 -36.02 -14.90 -4.17
C GLN A 632 -34.69 -15.10 -3.45
N TYR A 633 -34.01 -14.02 -3.06
CA TYR A 633 -32.66 -14.09 -2.49
C TYR A 633 -32.57 -13.31 -1.18
N ASN A 634 -31.83 -13.83 -0.21
CA ASN A 634 -31.47 -13.13 1.01
C ASN A 634 -30.16 -12.34 0.75
N ILE A 635 -30.29 -11.14 0.19
CA ILE A 635 -29.16 -10.22 -0.01
C ILE A 635 -28.91 -9.50 1.31
N VAL A 636 -27.92 -9.94 2.05
CA VAL A 636 -27.62 -9.49 3.41
C VAL A 636 -26.70 -8.28 3.45
N MET A 637 -25.96 -8.04 2.37
CA MET A 637 -25.03 -6.93 2.29
C MET A 637 -24.92 -6.42 0.85
N LYS A 638 -24.84 -5.10 0.70
CA LYS A 638 -24.72 -4.41 -0.59
C LYS A 638 -23.52 -3.47 -0.57
N TYR A 639 -22.93 -3.24 -1.74
CA TYR A 639 -22.06 -2.08 -1.95
C TYR A 639 -22.90 -0.81 -1.77
N SER A 640 -22.40 0.15 -1.00
CA SER A 640 -23.16 1.36 -0.63
C SER A 640 -23.41 2.31 -1.81
N TYR A 641 -22.69 2.14 -2.91
CA TYR A 641 -22.86 2.91 -4.13
C TYR A 641 -23.19 1.98 -5.30
N ASP A 642 -24.21 2.32 -6.09
CA ASP A 642 -24.71 1.46 -7.17
C ASP A 642 -23.83 1.44 -8.41
N VAL A 643 -22.98 2.45 -8.58
CA VAL A 643 -22.17 2.64 -9.78
C VAL A 643 -20.68 2.48 -9.50
N TYR A 644 -19.92 2.09 -10.53
CA TYR A 644 -18.47 1.97 -10.48
C TYR A 644 -17.79 3.30 -10.11
N PRO A 645 -16.74 3.32 -9.27
CA PRO A 645 -16.07 2.17 -8.66
C PRO A 645 -16.69 1.63 -7.36
N GLY A 646 -17.70 2.26 -6.80
CA GLY A 646 -18.30 1.87 -5.53
C GLY A 646 -19.05 0.53 -5.57
N ASN A 647 -19.69 0.16 -6.71
CA ASN A 647 -20.02 -1.22 -7.07
C ASN A 647 -18.93 -1.72 -8.02
N PRO A 648 -17.85 -2.35 -7.48
CA PRO A 648 -16.61 -2.54 -8.23
C PRO A 648 -16.69 -3.62 -9.32
N ASN A 649 -17.65 -4.52 -9.20
CA ASN A 649 -17.81 -5.67 -10.09
C ASN A 649 -19.07 -5.62 -10.97
N GLY A 650 -19.98 -4.67 -10.71
CA GLY A 650 -21.25 -4.56 -11.44
C GLY A 650 -22.29 -5.61 -11.05
N SER A 651 -22.23 -6.14 -9.81
CA SER A 651 -23.20 -7.10 -9.28
C SER A 651 -24.61 -6.58 -9.38
N ASP A 652 -25.54 -7.47 -9.74
CA ASP A 652 -26.96 -7.20 -9.74
C ASP A 652 -27.39 -6.68 -8.35
N TRP A 653 -28.17 -5.59 -8.32
CA TRP A 653 -28.65 -4.89 -7.12
C TRP A 653 -27.54 -4.50 -6.13
N SER A 654 -26.33 -4.28 -6.62
CA SER A 654 -25.13 -3.95 -5.81
C SER A 654 -24.79 -5.03 -4.78
N THR A 655 -25.14 -6.28 -5.03
CA THR A 655 -24.96 -7.39 -4.10
C THR A 655 -23.49 -7.61 -3.77
N ALA A 656 -23.16 -7.61 -2.48
CA ALA A 656 -21.85 -7.93 -1.93
C ALA A 656 -21.85 -9.27 -1.18
N ALA A 657 -23.00 -9.67 -0.60
CA ALA A 657 -23.15 -10.95 0.09
C ALA A 657 -24.60 -11.45 0.07
N ILE A 658 -24.72 -12.79 0.07
CA ILE A 658 -25.98 -13.53 0.17
C ILE A 658 -25.90 -14.60 1.27
N CYS A 659 -27.03 -14.95 1.87
CA CYS A 659 -27.08 -16.08 2.79
C CYS A 659 -28.22 -17.06 2.47
N SER A 660 -28.10 -18.28 2.98
CA SER A 660 -29.15 -19.31 2.90
C SER A 660 -30.45 -18.89 3.58
N ASN A 661 -31.54 -19.55 3.25
CA ASN A 661 -32.90 -19.26 3.81
C ASN A 661 -32.94 -19.40 5.33
N ASP A 662 -32.15 -20.28 5.91
CA ASP A 662 -32.01 -20.47 7.35
C ASP A 662 -30.93 -19.59 8.01
N GLY A 663 -30.22 -18.77 7.24
CA GLY A 663 -29.22 -17.83 7.70
C GLY A 663 -27.87 -18.42 8.10
N ARG A 664 -27.67 -19.74 7.97
CA ARG A 664 -26.48 -20.46 8.44
C ARG A 664 -25.29 -20.38 7.48
N HIS A 665 -25.54 -20.24 6.21
CA HIS A 665 -24.52 -20.30 5.17
C HIS A 665 -24.38 -18.93 4.51
N LEU A 666 -23.21 -18.30 4.65
CA LEU A 666 -22.94 -16.96 4.16
C LEU A 666 -21.90 -17.00 3.04
N ALA A 667 -22.19 -16.39 1.90
CA ALA A 667 -21.24 -16.20 0.79
C ALA A 667 -21.07 -14.72 0.49
N MET A 668 -19.85 -14.22 0.55
CA MET A 668 -19.52 -12.81 0.34
C MET A 668 -18.25 -12.62 -0.49
N MET A 669 -18.24 -11.59 -1.34
CA MET A 669 -17.06 -11.25 -2.13
C MET A 669 -16.02 -10.43 -1.34
N PRO A 670 -16.41 -9.46 -0.48
CA PRO A 670 -15.48 -8.69 0.34
C PRO A 670 -14.81 -9.53 1.44
N HIS A 671 -13.61 -9.09 1.87
CA HIS A 671 -12.72 -9.80 2.81
C HIS A 671 -12.84 -9.26 4.24
N LEU A 672 -13.82 -9.73 5.03
CA LEU A 672 -13.97 -9.32 6.44
C LEU A 672 -12.78 -9.75 7.31
N GLU A 673 -12.10 -10.83 6.96
CA GLU A 673 -10.93 -11.37 7.65
C GLU A 673 -9.68 -10.49 7.51
N ARG A 674 -9.75 -9.45 6.69
CA ARG A 674 -8.68 -8.45 6.50
C ARG A 674 -9.01 -7.10 7.10
N ALA A 675 -10.09 -7.00 7.89
CA ALA A 675 -10.59 -5.74 8.43
C ALA A 675 -11.11 -5.82 9.87
N PHE A 676 -10.77 -6.85 10.64
CA PHE A 676 -11.28 -7.01 12.02
C PHE A 676 -10.47 -6.26 13.08
N PHE A 677 -9.34 -5.61 12.68
CA PHE A 677 -8.62 -4.65 13.50
C PHE A 677 -8.62 -3.26 12.88
N PRO A 678 -8.66 -2.16 13.68
CA PRO A 678 -8.62 -0.79 13.15
C PRO A 678 -7.40 -0.51 12.27
N TRP A 679 -6.22 -1.01 12.62
CA TRP A 679 -4.98 -0.80 11.87
C TRP A 679 -4.94 -1.47 10.48
N GLN A 680 -5.89 -2.37 10.19
CA GLN A 680 -6.05 -2.99 8.87
C GLN A 680 -6.85 -2.09 7.90
N TRP A 681 -7.47 -1.02 8.42
CA TRP A 681 -8.28 -0.09 7.64
C TRP A 681 -7.39 1.05 7.14
N PRO A 682 -7.45 1.42 5.85
CA PRO A 682 -6.70 2.56 5.32
C PRO A 682 -7.24 3.91 5.81
N TYR A 683 -8.45 3.91 6.30
CA TYR A 683 -9.12 5.04 6.94
C TYR A 683 -10.09 4.51 8.00
N TYR A 684 -9.90 4.91 9.25
CA TYR A 684 -10.74 4.57 10.40
C TYR A 684 -11.22 5.86 11.08
N PRO A 685 -12.42 5.91 11.69
CA PRO A 685 -12.90 7.12 12.36
C PRO A 685 -11.93 7.65 13.42
N GLU A 686 -11.63 8.95 13.38
CA GLU A 686 -10.60 9.57 14.24
C GLU A 686 -10.99 9.53 15.74
N ASP A 687 -12.29 9.63 16.04
CA ASP A 687 -12.86 9.54 17.38
C ASP A 687 -12.84 8.12 17.96
N ARG A 688 -12.51 7.11 17.13
CA ARG A 688 -12.47 5.70 17.47
C ARG A 688 -11.08 5.06 17.35
N LYS A 689 -10.03 5.85 17.28
CA LYS A 689 -8.63 5.38 17.16
C LYS A 689 -8.17 4.46 18.30
N ASP A 690 -8.85 4.52 19.46
CA ASP A 690 -8.55 3.69 20.64
C ASP A 690 -9.29 2.35 20.66
N ASP A 691 -10.02 2.00 19.59
CA ASP A 691 -10.64 0.71 19.43
C ASP A 691 -9.57 -0.41 19.32
N GLU A 692 -9.80 -1.51 20.04
CA GLU A 692 -8.92 -2.69 20.02
C GLU A 692 -9.28 -3.64 18.88
N VAL A 693 -10.54 -3.62 18.46
CA VAL A 693 -11.11 -4.43 17.37
C VAL A 693 -12.06 -3.56 16.54
N SER A 694 -12.32 -3.96 15.30
CA SER A 694 -13.36 -3.34 14.46
C SER A 694 -14.68 -4.11 14.54
N PRO A 695 -15.81 -3.55 14.07
CA PRO A 695 -17.10 -4.24 14.09
C PRO A 695 -17.10 -5.60 13.38
N TRP A 696 -16.25 -5.84 12.40
CA TRP A 696 -16.21 -7.10 11.67
C TRP A 696 -15.90 -8.33 12.53
N ILE A 697 -15.29 -8.15 13.71
CA ILE A 697 -15.02 -9.27 14.62
C ILE A 697 -16.32 -9.92 15.14
N GLU A 698 -17.42 -9.13 15.20
CA GLU A 698 -18.71 -9.63 15.68
C GLU A 698 -19.26 -10.76 14.79
N ALA A 699 -18.97 -10.74 13.49
CA ALA A 699 -19.38 -11.82 12.60
C ALA A 699 -18.88 -13.19 13.07
N PHE A 700 -17.63 -13.26 13.52
CA PHE A 700 -17.01 -14.49 14.05
C PHE A 700 -17.51 -14.82 15.46
N VAL A 701 -17.72 -13.80 16.30
CA VAL A 701 -18.28 -13.96 17.64
C VAL A 701 -19.71 -14.50 17.58
N ASN A 702 -20.54 -14.01 16.66
CA ASN A 702 -21.88 -14.50 16.42
C ASN A 702 -21.87 -15.96 15.97
N ALA A 703 -20.99 -16.32 15.03
CA ALA A 703 -20.79 -17.71 14.59
C ALA A 703 -20.47 -18.62 15.79
N LYS A 704 -19.52 -18.20 16.65
CA LYS A 704 -19.12 -18.97 17.82
C LYS A 704 -20.22 -19.11 18.86
N LYS A 705 -21.04 -18.07 19.06
CA LYS A 705 -22.17 -18.12 20.02
C LYS A 705 -23.29 -19.03 19.56
N TRP A 706 -23.44 -19.19 18.23
CA TRP A 706 -24.49 -20.00 17.66
C TRP A 706 -24.20 -21.50 17.71
N VAL A 707 -22.93 -21.91 17.50
CA VAL A 707 -22.47 -23.30 17.61
C VAL A 707 -22.09 -23.65 19.04
#